data_f237a740d4eca0192bfd18d65825f8c8
#
_entry.id   f237a740d4eca0192bfd18d65825f8c8
#
_cell.length_a   1.000
_cell.length_b   1.000
_cell.length_c   1.000
_cell.angle_alpha   90.00
_cell.angle_beta   90.00
_cell.angle_gamma   90.00
#
_symmetry.space_group_name_H-M   'P 1'
#
loop_
_entity.id
_entity.type
_entity.pdbx_description
1 polymer ?
#
loop_
_entity_poly.entity_id
_entity_poly.type
_entity_poly.pdbx_seq_one_letter_code
_entity_poly.pdbx_strand_id
1 'polypeptide(L)'
;MRKKLITLIAATLLLVPTAMRADEGMWIPMLLGRNQAAMQKAGMHITAQDIYDVNNASLKDAVLLFGSGCTGEFVSQEGLLLTNHHCGYSYIVRHSTVEHDYLTNGFWAMNRSEEIPCPGLTVTRLVRMEDVTRQVLEGVTDQTSEQDRERIVQKNIETVTAKAVEGTHYKAIIKPFYYGNQYFMYVNEVFTDVRLVGAPPSNIGKFGGDTDNWMWPRHTGDFSMFRVYVGKDNKPAAYSKDNVPYTPLKHLEISLKGVDEGDFTFVFGYPGTTRRYVTHDYVDLAANQENPVRIALRDIRLDHYNAAMAKSPAQRLKYASRVASIANGWKKWQGESLGIERLHGVEQKLDQEAQFRTWAADKPQYRDVLDSLEANYAQLREVELEWTYFNEAVMASDFMNRAYRLFRIQRNGDTSLVTSMRADSEKYFEDFDLHSPVDEAIFVETFVYMWEHGYAPYMNLRHSTAAEVEATLHKVYAKSILNNPKKLEKVLSLKRDKMLHAIGTDPAVDIFNQAYNYCYGGDKRQQYSTANDNIQRLMRTYIRGMMEQYPDSNFFPDANLTLRVAYGHVEGFKPKDATYYTAYSTIDGIMEKENPDVYDYRVEPRLKELWQKKDYGHYANKKGELATCFIATNHTTGGNSGSPVLNADGQLVGINFDRCWEGTMSDLLFDPAYCRNISLDIRYCLFIIDKFAGARHLVDEMTLIN
;
A
#
# COMPACT_ATOMS: atom_id res chain seq x y z
N MET A 1 -29.21 74.29 14.77
CA MET A 1 -29.92 73.20 14.05
C MET A 1 -28.87 72.25 13.53
N ARG A 2 -28.64 71.16 14.23
CA ARG A 2 -27.68 70.15 13.87
C ARG A 2 -28.49 68.93 13.26
N LYS A 3 -28.33 68.67 11.97
CA LYS A 3 -28.85 67.49 11.31
C LYS A 3 -28.01 66.26 11.70
N LYS A 4 -28.61 65.30 12.36
CA LYS A 4 -28.00 63.99 12.60
C LYS A 4 -28.09 63.16 11.30
N LEU A 5 -26.92 62.84 10.79
CA LEU A 5 -26.77 61.87 9.67
C LEU A 5 -26.75 60.50 10.30
N ILE A 6 -27.77 59.69 10.06
CA ILE A 6 -27.84 58.29 10.43
C ILE A 6 -27.20 57.52 9.28
N THR A 7 -25.98 57.01 9.51
CA THR A 7 -25.29 56.11 8.57
C THR A 7 -25.80 54.71 8.82
N LEU A 8 -26.59 54.22 7.89
CA LEU A 8 -27.04 52.80 7.84
C LEU A 8 -25.86 51.97 7.38
N ILE A 9 -25.19 51.28 8.30
CA ILE A 9 -24.20 50.23 7.93
C ILE A 9 -24.99 48.98 7.57
N ALA A 10 -25.15 48.76 6.28
CA ALA A 10 -25.59 47.47 5.76
C ALA A 10 -24.47 46.44 6.01
N ALA A 11 -24.64 45.61 7.03
CA ALA A 11 -23.81 44.44 7.23
C ALA A 11 -24.10 43.44 6.09
N THR A 12 -23.35 43.53 5.02
CA THR A 12 -23.23 42.42 4.06
C THR A 12 -22.56 41.30 4.81
N LEU A 13 -23.35 40.33 5.30
CA LEU A 13 -22.84 39.01 5.63
C LEU A 13 -22.26 38.41 4.33
N LEU A 14 -20.98 38.55 4.15
CA LEU A 14 -20.22 37.68 3.29
C LEU A 14 -20.41 36.28 3.87
N LEU A 15 -21.29 35.50 3.24
CA LEU A 15 -21.27 34.05 3.31
C LEU A 15 -19.90 33.64 2.72
N VAL A 16 -18.89 33.61 3.59
CA VAL A 16 -17.69 32.84 3.35
C VAL A 16 -18.23 31.42 3.28
N PRO A 17 -18.15 30.72 2.13
CA PRO A 17 -18.45 29.32 2.14
C PRO A 17 -17.52 28.73 3.22
N THR A 18 -18.10 28.19 4.27
CA THR A 18 -17.37 27.34 5.20
C THR A 18 -16.79 26.25 4.31
N ALA A 19 -15.49 26.35 3.99
CA ALA A 19 -14.78 25.28 3.33
C ALA A 19 -15.18 24.00 4.08
N MET A 20 -15.88 23.11 3.41
CA MET A 20 -16.25 21.81 3.98
C MET A 20 -14.91 21.14 4.24
N ARG A 21 -14.50 21.11 5.51
CA ARG A 21 -13.26 20.43 5.89
C ARG A 21 -13.45 18.96 5.60
N ALA A 22 -12.56 18.40 4.79
CA ALA A 22 -12.43 16.96 4.64
C ALA A 22 -12.29 16.35 6.04
N ASP A 23 -13.15 15.40 6.35
CA ASP A 23 -13.08 14.73 7.64
C ASP A 23 -11.98 13.65 7.56
N GLU A 24 -10.90 13.89 8.28
CA GLU A 24 -9.87 12.88 8.49
C GLU A 24 -10.48 11.64 9.14
N GLY A 25 -10.23 10.45 8.59
CA GLY A 25 -10.63 9.22 9.26
C GLY A 25 -10.79 8.01 8.34
N MET A 26 -10.48 6.84 8.93
CA MET A 26 -10.74 5.51 8.38
C MET A 26 -11.61 4.76 9.37
N TRP A 27 -12.93 4.98 9.27
CA TRP A 27 -13.91 4.62 10.28
C TRP A 27 -14.26 3.14 10.26
N ILE A 28 -14.46 2.55 11.44
CA ILE A 28 -14.91 1.16 11.60
C ILE A 28 -16.39 1.10 11.18
N PRO A 29 -16.76 0.26 10.18
CA PRO A 29 -18.12 0.23 9.65
C PRO A 29 -19.18 -0.09 10.71
N MET A 30 -18.90 -1.02 11.63
CA MET A 30 -19.82 -1.37 12.74
C MET A 30 -20.12 -0.18 13.67
N LEU A 31 -19.24 0.80 13.75
CA LEU A 31 -19.39 1.98 14.61
C LEU A 31 -19.85 3.22 13.86
N LEU A 32 -20.14 3.11 12.57
CA LEU A 32 -20.41 4.23 11.67
C LEU A 32 -21.66 5.04 12.07
N GLY A 33 -22.57 4.47 12.85
CA GLY A 33 -23.70 5.20 13.42
C GLY A 33 -23.31 6.46 14.19
N ARG A 34 -22.09 6.51 14.77
CA ARG A 34 -21.55 7.71 15.45
C ARG A 34 -21.23 8.84 14.48
N ASN A 35 -20.92 8.51 13.22
CA ASN A 35 -20.56 9.46 12.18
C ASN A 35 -21.72 9.78 11.23
N GLN A 36 -22.84 9.04 11.30
CA GLN A 36 -23.93 9.14 10.33
C GLN A 36 -24.43 10.58 10.16
N ALA A 37 -24.65 11.31 11.25
CA ALA A 37 -25.13 12.69 11.18
C ALA A 37 -24.12 13.62 10.49
N ALA A 38 -22.83 13.45 10.73
CA ALA A 38 -21.77 14.21 10.06
C ALA A 38 -21.70 13.86 8.57
N MET A 39 -21.74 12.57 8.20
CA MET A 39 -21.74 12.11 6.83
C MET A 39 -22.98 12.60 6.05
N GLN A 40 -24.16 12.57 6.69
CA GLN A 40 -25.40 13.10 6.08
C GLN A 40 -25.34 14.63 5.89
N LYS A 41 -24.76 15.35 6.83
CA LYS A 41 -24.51 16.79 6.69
C LYS A 41 -23.52 17.08 5.56
N ALA A 42 -22.55 16.18 5.34
CA ALA A 42 -21.59 16.24 4.23
C ALA A 42 -22.21 15.85 2.88
N GLY A 43 -23.41 15.27 2.84
CA GLY A 43 -24.14 14.95 1.61
C GLY A 43 -24.55 13.49 1.46
N MET A 44 -24.26 12.60 2.40
CA MET A 44 -24.69 11.19 2.32
C MET A 44 -26.21 11.06 2.43
N HIS A 45 -26.84 10.29 1.56
CA HIS A 45 -28.28 10.05 1.55
C HIS A 45 -28.68 8.74 2.25
N ILE A 46 -27.79 7.75 2.24
CA ILE A 46 -28.02 6.44 2.85
C ILE A 46 -27.71 6.44 4.35
N THR A 47 -28.00 5.33 5.01
CA THR A 47 -27.77 5.16 6.46
C THR A 47 -26.51 4.33 6.75
N ALA A 48 -26.04 4.37 7.98
CA ALA A 48 -24.96 3.49 8.44
C ALA A 48 -25.33 2.00 8.31
N GLN A 49 -26.62 1.65 8.42
CA GLN A 49 -27.09 0.27 8.23
C GLN A 49 -27.05 -0.19 6.77
N ASP A 50 -27.28 0.71 5.81
CA ASP A 50 -27.11 0.39 4.38
C ASP A 50 -25.65 0.06 4.06
N ILE A 51 -24.71 0.65 4.79
CA ILE A 51 -23.26 0.39 4.65
C ILE A 51 -22.87 -0.90 5.37
N TYR A 52 -23.31 -1.07 6.63
CA TYR A 52 -22.97 -2.23 7.44
C TYR A 52 -24.17 -2.72 8.26
N ASP A 53 -24.67 -3.90 7.92
CA ASP A 53 -25.66 -4.66 8.68
C ASP A 53 -25.24 -6.14 8.78
N VAL A 54 -25.48 -6.78 9.92
CA VAL A 54 -25.16 -8.20 10.13
C VAL A 54 -26.36 -9.12 9.86
N ASN A 55 -27.56 -8.58 9.88
CA ASN A 55 -28.81 -9.33 9.71
C ASN A 55 -29.36 -9.23 8.29
N ASN A 56 -29.02 -8.17 7.57
CA ASN A 56 -29.46 -7.91 6.22
C ASN A 56 -28.27 -7.70 5.28
N ALA A 57 -28.47 -7.96 3.98
CA ALA A 57 -27.49 -7.61 2.97
C ALA A 57 -27.25 -6.10 2.95
N SER A 58 -25.99 -5.69 2.97
CA SER A 58 -25.57 -4.30 2.98
C SER A 58 -24.33 -4.11 2.08
N LEU A 59 -23.84 -2.89 1.90
CA LEU A 59 -22.70 -2.62 1.02
C LEU A 59 -21.45 -3.42 1.41
N LYS A 60 -21.25 -3.77 2.71
CA LYS A 60 -20.15 -4.61 3.15
C LYS A 60 -20.08 -5.96 2.44
N ASP A 61 -21.21 -6.50 1.99
CA ASP A 61 -21.26 -7.82 1.36
C ASP A 61 -20.78 -7.79 -0.09
N ALA A 62 -20.66 -6.60 -0.67
CA ALA A 62 -20.10 -6.39 -2.00
C ALA A 62 -18.60 -6.04 -1.98
N VAL A 63 -18.02 -5.64 -0.83
CA VAL A 63 -16.63 -5.19 -0.73
C VAL A 63 -15.74 -6.30 -0.18
N LEU A 64 -14.63 -6.53 -0.84
CA LEU A 64 -13.80 -7.72 -0.71
C LEU A 64 -12.34 -7.37 -0.41
N LEU A 65 -11.69 -8.13 0.45
CA LEU A 65 -10.23 -8.16 0.48
C LEU A 65 -9.76 -9.04 -0.69
N PHE A 66 -9.03 -8.45 -1.61
CA PHE A 66 -8.47 -9.11 -2.79
C PHE A 66 -7.01 -9.49 -2.55
N GLY A 67 -6.72 -10.78 -2.59
CA GLY A 67 -5.41 -11.29 -2.23
C GLY A 67 -5.04 -10.97 -0.79
N SER A 68 -3.80 -10.48 -0.59
CA SER A 68 -3.26 -10.18 0.75
C SER A 68 -3.13 -8.68 1.05
N GLY A 69 -3.58 -7.79 0.16
CA GLY A 69 -3.31 -6.37 0.37
C GLY A 69 -4.03 -5.38 -0.55
N CYS A 70 -4.99 -5.83 -1.35
CA CYS A 70 -5.85 -4.98 -2.16
C CYS A 70 -7.33 -5.12 -1.77
N THR A 71 -8.16 -4.27 -2.32
CA THR A 71 -9.61 -4.33 -2.22
C THR A 71 -10.21 -4.68 -3.59
N GLY A 72 -11.40 -5.20 -3.62
CA GLY A 72 -12.22 -5.39 -4.82
C GLY A 72 -13.69 -5.33 -4.45
N GLU A 73 -14.56 -5.30 -5.46
CA GLU A 73 -16.00 -5.22 -5.27
C GLU A 73 -16.79 -6.07 -6.27
N PHE A 74 -17.83 -6.74 -5.79
CA PHE A 74 -18.79 -7.40 -6.67
C PHE A 74 -19.64 -6.37 -7.42
N VAL A 75 -19.71 -6.53 -8.74
CA VAL A 75 -20.48 -5.66 -9.65
C VAL A 75 -21.59 -6.39 -10.42
N SER A 76 -21.75 -7.70 -10.19
CA SER A 76 -22.84 -8.49 -10.78
C SER A 76 -23.38 -9.56 -9.83
N GLN A 77 -24.56 -10.09 -10.13
CA GLN A 77 -25.18 -11.22 -9.44
C GLN A 77 -24.47 -12.56 -9.71
N GLU A 78 -23.49 -12.58 -10.60
CA GLU A 78 -22.78 -13.77 -11.03
C GLU A 78 -21.30 -13.75 -10.62
N GLY A 79 -21.01 -13.09 -9.49
CA GLY A 79 -19.69 -13.09 -8.85
C GLY A 79 -18.59 -12.36 -9.63
N LEU A 80 -18.95 -11.54 -10.63
CA LEU A 80 -18.01 -10.68 -11.31
C LEU A 80 -17.55 -9.58 -10.36
N LEU A 81 -16.24 -9.37 -10.27
CA LEU A 81 -15.66 -8.34 -9.42
C LEU A 81 -14.67 -7.45 -10.18
N LEU A 82 -14.56 -6.22 -9.74
CA LEU A 82 -13.55 -5.26 -10.16
C LEU A 82 -12.49 -5.09 -9.08
N THR A 83 -11.27 -4.80 -9.51
CA THR A 83 -10.14 -4.34 -8.69
C THR A 83 -9.16 -3.60 -9.60
N ASN A 84 -8.04 -3.11 -9.08
CA ASN A 84 -7.05 -2.45 -9.92
C ASN A 84 -6.27 -3.41 -10.84
N HIS A 85 -5.75 -2.87 -11.94
CA HIS A 85 -4.82 -3.57 -12.82
C HIS A 85 -3.55 -3.97 -12.06
N HIS A 86 -2.99 -3.07 -11.28
CA HIS A 86 -1.79 -3.36 -10.50
C HIS A 86 -2.02 -4.42 -9.41
N CYS A 87 -3.24 -4.56 -8.87
CA CYS A 87 -3.62 -5.64 -7.95
C CYS A 87 -3.67 -7.02 -8.66
N GLY A 88 -4.16 -7.04 -9.90
CA GLY A 88 -4.20 -8.22 -10.76
C GLY A 88 -2.89 -8.55 -11.47
N TYR A 89 -1.92 -7.62 -11.46
CA TYR A 89 -0.71 -7.64 -12.30
C TYR A 89 0.05 -8.96 -12.27
N SER A 90 0.31 -9.51 -11.09
CA SER A 90 1.07 -10.77 -10.96
C SER A 90 0.36 -11.97 -11.59
N TYR A 91 -0.97 -11.97 -11.61
CA TYR A 91 -1.78 -13.03 -12.24
C TYR A 91 -1.83 -12.84 -13.74
N ILE A 92 -1.95 -11.61 -14.24
CA ILE A 92 -1.89 -11.29 -15.68
C ILE A 92 -0.52 -11.71 -16.24
N VAL A 93 0.59 -11.34 -15.58
CA VAL A 93 1.95 -11.74 -15.96
C VAL A 93 2.12 -13.27 -15.96
N ARG A 94 1.62 -13.95 -14.93
CA ARG A 94 1.75 -15.42 -14.81
C ARG A 94 1.08 -16.16 -15.95
N HIS A 95 0.02 -15.60 -16.52
CA HIS A 95 -0.72 -16.19 -17.65
C HIS A 95 -0.21 -15.67 -19.01
N SER A 96 0.67 -14.67 -19.04
CA SER A 96 1.28 -14.18 -20.27
C SER A 96 2.38 -15.11 -20.74
N THR A 97 2.40 -15.40 -22.05
CA THR A 97 3.47 -16.09 -22.76
C THR A 97 3.90 -15.27 -23.98
N VAL A 98 4.93 -15.69 -24.68
CA VAL A 98 5.35 -15.03 -25.93
C VAL A 98 4.24 -15.06 -27.00
N GLU A 99 3.46 -16.16 -27.04
CA GLU A 99 2.35 -16.33 -27.98
C GLU A 99 1.07 -15.62 -27.53
N HIS A 100 0.91 -15.43 -26.22
CA HIS A 100 -0.25 -14.82 -25.57
C HIS A 100 0.19 -13.79 -24.54
N ASP A 101 0.68 -12.65 -25.02
CA ASP A 101 1.12 -11.56 -24.15
C ASP A 101 -0.08 -10.75 -23.64
N TYR A 102 -0.75 -11.27 -22.62
CA TYR A 102 -1.91 -10.63 -21.98
C TYR A 102 -1.55 -9.34 -21.25
N LEU A 103 -0.31 -9.20 -20.82
CA LEU A 103 0.15 -7.99 -20.17
C LEU A 103 0.20 -6.80 -21.15
N THR A 104 0.78 -7.02 -22.33
CA THR A 104 0.94 -5.97 -23.35
C THR A 104 -0.35 -5.74 -24.13
N ASN A 105 -1.08 -6.82 -24.49
CA ASN A 105 -2.22 -6.74 -25.41
C ASN A 105 -3.58 -6.72 -24.69
N GLY A 106 -3.60 -6.91 -23.38
CA GLY A 106 -4.82 -7.13 -22.62
C GLY A 106 -5.38 -8.55 -22.77
N PHE A 107 -6.34 -8.86 -21.92
CA PHE A 107 -7.09 -10.13 -21.94
C PHE A 107 -8.57 -9.88 -21.69
N TRP A 108 -9.43 -10.53 -22.45
CA TRP A 108 -10.88 -10.45 -22.30
C TRP A 108 -11.50 -11.81 -22.60
N ALA A 109 -12.07 -12.44 -21.58
CA ALA A 109 -12.82 -13.67 -21.76
C ALA A 109 -14.17 -13.34 -22.43
N MET A 110 -14.36 -13.81 -23.65
CA MET A 110 -15.59 -13.58 -24.43
C MET A 110 -16.73 -14.52 -24.01
N ASN A 111 -16.40 -15.54 -23.22
CA ASN A 111 -17.38 -16.46 -22.60
C ASN A 111 -16.76 -17.10 -21.35
N ARG A 112 -17.59 -17.78 -20.53
CA ARG A 112 -17.19 -18.39 -19.25
C ARG A 112 -16.08 -19.43 -19.37
N SER A 113 -15.98 -20.14 -20.49
CA SER A 113 -14.95 -21.18 -20.68
C SER A 113 -13.56 -20.61 -20.94
N GLU A 114 -13.45 -19.33 -21.25
CA GLU A 114 -12.19 -18.62 -21.46
C GLU A 114 -11.65 -17.98 -20.18
N GLU A 115 -12.46 -17.91 -19.10
CA GLU A 115 -12.02 -17.35 -17.82
C GLU A 115 -10.90 -18.20 -17.20
N ILE A 116 -9.75 -17.56 -16.89
CA ILE A 116 -8.51 -18.28 -16.54
C ILE A 116 -8.38 -18.43 -15.03
N PRO A 117 -8.28 -19.65 -14.47
CA PRO A 117 -8.08 -19.88 -13.05
C PRO A 117 -6.79 -19.24 -12.53
N CYS A 118 -6.86 -18.61 -11.35
CA CYS A 118 -5.73 -17.95 -10.69
C CYS A 118 -5.32 -18.70 -9.41
N PRO A 119 -4.55 -19.79 -9.50
CA PRO A 119 -4.16 -20.59 -8.33
C PRO A 119 -3.42 -19.75 -7.29
N GLY A 120 -3.83 -19.87 -6.03
CA GLY A 120 -3.26 -19.13 -4.91
C GLY A 120 -3.86 -17.74 -4.67
N LEU A 121 -4.69 -17.23 -5.59
CA LEU A 121 -5.49 -16.04 -5.32
C LEU A 121 -6.65 -16.38 -4.39
N THR A 122 -6.86 -15.54 -3.39
CA THR A 122 -8.02 -15.60 -2.51
C THR A 122 -8.79 -14.29 -2.54
N VAL A 123 -10.10 -14.40 -2.42
CA VAL A 123 -10.98 -13.25 -2.22
C VAL A 123 -11.73 -13.49 -0.90
N THR A 124 -11.77 -12.47 -0.05
CA THR A 124 -12.35 -12.59 1.30
C THR A 124 -13.48 -11.59 1.48
N ARG A 125 -14.66 -12.09 1.84
CA ARG A 125 -15.84 -11.29 2.19
C ARG A 125 -15.98 -11.24 3.72
N LEU A 126 -16.23 -10.05 4.25
CA LEU A 126 -16.57 -9.88 5.65
C LEU A 126 -18.02 -10.35 5.92
N VAL A 127 -18.19 -11.33 6.79
CA VAL A 127 -19.51 -11.78 7.25
C VAL A 127 -20.03 -10.87 8.37
N ARG A 128 -19.24 -10.71 9.43
CA ARG A 128 -19.56 -9.84 10.57
C ARG A 128 -18.33 -9.38 11.34
N MET A 129 -18.48 -8.29 12.06
CA MET A 129 -17.53 -7.77 13.05
C MET A 129 -18.15 -7.84 14.46
N GLU A 130 -17.32 -8.02 15.47
CA GLU A 130 -17.72 -8.01 16.88
C GLU A 130 -16.64 -7.34 17.73
N ASP A 131 -17.03 -6.49 18.69
CA ASP A 131 -16.14 -6.04 19.75
C ASP A 131 -15.97 -7.19 20.76
N VAL A 132 -14.77 -7.74 20.81
CA VAL A 132 -14.42 -8.87 21.71
C VAL A 132 -13.38 -8.45 22.76
N THR A 133 -13.25 -7.15 23.00
CA THR A 133 -12.25 -6.57 23.90
C THR A 133 -12.32 -7.23 25.27
N ARG A 134 -13.53 -7.37 25.85
CA ARG A 134 -13.73 -7.98 27.16
C ARG A 134 -13.27 -9.42 27.20
N GLN A 135 -13.61 -10.21 26.18
CA GLN A 135 -13.26 -11.63 26.09
C GLN A 135 -11.75 -11.82 25.92
N VAL A 136 -11.13 -11.00 25.10
CA VAL A 136 -9.69 -11.07 24.83
C VAL A 136 -8.87 -10.62 26.02
N LEU A 137 -9.33 -9.63 26.78
CA LEU A 137 -8.65 -9.11 27.97
C LEU A 137 -9.05 -9.81 29.27
N GLU A 138 -9.86 -10.87 29.21
CA GLU A 138 -10.24 -11.63 30.41
C GLU A 138 -9.01 -12.20 31.13
N GLY A 139 -8.88 -11.90 32.42
CA GLY A 139 -7.70 -12.26 33.23
C GLY A 139 -6.52 -11.32 33.16
N VAL A 140 -6.58 -10.25 32.34
CA VAL A 140 -5.60 -9.17 32.32
C VAL A 140 -5.99 -8.10 33.33
N THR A 141 -5.02 -7.68 34.16
CA THR A 141 -5.17 -6.61 35.16
C THR A 141 -4.06 -5.56 34.99
N ASP A 142 -4.16 -4.44 35.65
CA ASP A 142 -3.11 -3.41 35.63
C ASP A 142 -1.77 -3.88 36.23
N GLN A 143 -1.79 -4.96 37.00
CA GLN A 143 -0.60 -5.59 37.59
C GLN A 143 -0.01 -6.72 36.75
N THR A 144 -0.67 -7.10 35.66
CA THR A 144 -0.21 -8.17 34.77
C THR A 144 1.03 -7.72 34.01
N SER A 145 2.10 -8.51 34.10
CA SER A 145 3.32 -8.24 33.31
C SER A 145 3.02 -8.25 31.81
N GLU A 146 3.77 -7.51 30.99
CA GLU A 146 3.53 -7.47 29.55
C GLU A 146 3.65 -8.86 28.90
N GLN A 147 4.63 -9.64 29.31
CA GLN A 147 4.80 -11.03 28.85
C GLN A 147 3.60 -11.91 29.21
N ASP A 148 3.08 -11.80 30.43
CA ASP A 148 1.88 -12.56 30.84
C ASP A 148 0.63 -12.07 30.12
N ARG A 149 0.52 -10.76 29.94
CA ARG A 149 -0.56 -10.16 29.15
C ARG A 149 -0.58 -10.73 27.73
N GLU A 150 0.54 -10.73 27.04
CA GLU A 150 0.65 -11.27 25.67
C GLU A 150 0.21 -12.74 25.64
N ARG A 151 0.66 -13.56 26.57
CA ARG A 151 0.30 -14.98 26.69
C ARG A 151 -1.20 -15.17 26.95
N ILE A 152 -1.80 -14.39 27.85
CA ILE A 152 -3.24 -14.45 28.16
C ILE A 152 -4.05 -14.01 26.94
N VAL A 153 -3.72 -12.88 26.33
CA VAL A 153 -4.37 -12.33 25.15
C VAL A 153 -4.33 -13.33 24.00
N GLN A 154 -3.17 -13.90 23.69
CA GLN A 154 -3.03 -14.87 22.61
C GLN A 154 -3.90 -16.12 22.85
N LYS A 155 -3.91 -16.68 24.06
CA LYS A 155 -4.75 -17.81 24.42
C LYS A 155 -6.25 -17.48 24.28
N ASN A 156 -6.65 -16.29 24.74
CA ASN A 156 -8.05 -15.86 24.66
C ASN A 156 -8.46 -15.62 23.18
N ILE A 157 -7.58 -15.04 22.35
CA ILE A 157 -7.79 -14.90 20.91
C ILE A 157 -8.06 -16.26 20.26
N GLU A 158 -7.21 -17.28 20.54
CA GLU A 158 -7.39 -18.62 20.00
C GLU A 158 -8.73 -19.23 20.41
N THR A 159 -9.11 -19.08 21.68
CA THR A 159 -10.38 -19.59 22.22
C THR A 159 -11.59 -18.91 21.58
N VAL A 160 -11.57 -17.57 21.49
CA VAL A 160 -12.69 -16.78 20.96
C VAL A 160 -12.86 -17.02 19.46
N THR A 161 -11.76 -17.06 18.70
CA THR A 161 -11.79 -17.31 17.25
C THR A 161 -12.30 -18.72 16.94
N ALA A 162 -11.82 -19.75 17.64
CA ALA A 162 -12.27 -21.12 17.43
C ALA A 162 -13.78 -21.27 17.67
N LYS A 163 -14.29 -20.70 18.77
CA LYS A 163 -15.71 -20.73 19.12
C LYS A 163 -16.58 -19.99 18.10
N ALA A 164 -16.11 -18.86 17.57
CA ALA A 164 -16.88 -18.01 16.67
C ALA A 164 -17.21 -18.67 15.33
N VAL A 165 -16.43 -19.66 14.90
CA VAL A 165 -16.58 -20.34 13.59
C VAL A 165 -16.87 -21.83 13.71
N GLU A 166 -17.09 -22.34 14.92
CA GLU A 166 -17.40 -23.75 15.16
C GLU A 166 -18.59 -24.22 14.32
N GLY A 167 -18.43 -25.34 13.61
CA GLY A 167 -19.47 -25.92 12.74
C GLY A 167 -19.74 -25.13 11.45
N THR A 168 -18.91 -24.12 11.11
CA THR A 168 -19.04 -23.31 9.89
C THR A 168 -17.83 -23.50 8.97
N HIS A 169 -17.91 -22.98 7.74
CA HIS A 169 -16.78 -22.87 6.80
C HIS A 169 -16.06 -21.52 6.92
N TYR A 170 -16.46 -20.64 7.82
CA TYR A 170 -15.89 -19.31 8.00
C TYR A 170 -14.52 -19.36 8.68
N LYS A 171 -13.79 -18.26 8.57
CA LYS A 171 -12.54 -18.02 9.30
C LYS A 171 -12.70 -16.78 10.17
N ALA A 172 -12.22 -16.83 11.40
CA ALA A 172 -12.20 -15.67 12.28
C ALA A 172 -10.76 -15.20 12.53
N ILE A 173 -10.59 -13.89 12.56
CA ILE A 173 -9.37 -13.23 13.01
C ILE A 173 -9.73 -12.15 14.02
N ILE A 174 -8.88 -11.92 15.01
CA ILE A 174 -9.00 -10.80 15.94
C ILE A 174 -7.84 -9.86 15.74
N LYS A 175 -8.13 -8.57 15.61
CA LYS A 175 -7.13 -7.52 15.43
C LYS A 175 -7.13 -6.57 16.62
N PRO A 176 -5.93 -6.18 17.11
CA PRO A 176 -5.81 -5.10 18.10
C PRO A 176 -6.05 -3.75 17.46
N PHE A 177 -6.66 -2.85 18.22
CA PHE A 177 -6.86 -1.44 17.89
C PHE A 177 -6.31 -0.58 19.02
N TYR A 178 -5.85 0.62 18.68
CA TYR A 178 -5.30 1.56 19.66
C TYR A 178 -4.22 0.89 20.53
N TYR A 179 -3.28 0.19 19.90
CA TYR A 179 -2.20 -0.55 20.55
C TYR A 179 -2.68 -1.62 21.57
N GLY A 180 -3.85 -2.21 21.32
CA GLY A 180 -4.42 -3.26 22.17
C GLY A 180 -5.26 -2.74 23.34
N ASN A 181 -5.76 -1.48 23.26
CA ASN A 181 -6.83 -1.01 24.13
C ASN A 181 -8.19 -1.61 23.78
N GLN A 182 -8.38 -1.97 22.48
CA GLN A 182 -9.60 -2.61 21.98
C GLN A 182 -9.23 -3.76 21.04
N TYR A 183 -10.15 -4.73 20.92
CA TYR A 183 -10.00 -5.90 20.05
C TYR A 183 -11.30 -6.15 19.29
N PHE A 184 -11.20 -6.21 17.96
CA PHE A 184 -12.35 -6.54 17.13
C PHE A 184 -12.12 -7.85 16.40
N MET A 185 -13.13 -8.71 16.41
CA MET A 185 -13.17 -9.95 15.66
C MET A 185 -13.82 -9.71 14.30
N TYR A 186 -13.22 -10.29 13.28
CA TYR A 186 -13.70 -10.32 11.90
C TYR A 186 -13.97 -11.77 11.52
N VAL A 187 -15.20 -12.10 11.27
CA VAL A 187 -15.60 -13.41 10.75
C VAL A 187 -15.73 -13.27 9.24
N ASN A 188 -14.99 -14.08 8.51
CA ASN A 188 -14.77 -13.96 7.08
C ASN A 188 -15.16 -15.24 6.34
N GLU A 189 -15.62 -15.07 5.11
CA GLU A 189 -15.77 -16.13 4.13
C GLU A 189 -14.67 -15.98 3.07
N VAL A 190 -13.95 -17.08 2.80
CA VAL A 190 -12.75 -17.05 1.93
C VAL A 190 -12.98 -17.91 0.70
N PHE A 191 -12.92 -17.30 -0.47
CA PHE A 191 -13.04 -17.97 -1.76
C PHE A 191 -11.66 -18.25 -2.36
N THR A 192 -11.49 -19.42 -2.96
CA THR A 192 -10.20 -19.91 -3.50
C THR A 192 -10.25 -20.28 -4.98
N ASP A 193 -11.43 -20.41 -5.59
CA ASP A 193 -11.58 -20.50 -7.06
C ASP A 193 -11.92 -19.11 -7.60
N VAL A 194 -10.88 -18.37 -7.95
CA VAL A 194 -10.97 -17.03 -8.53
C VAL A 194 -10.35 -17.08 -9.92
N ARG A 195 -11.03 -16.51 -10.92
CA ARG A 195 -10.60 -16.57 -12.31
C ARG A 195 -10.47 -15.18 -12.91
N LEU A 196 -9.44 -14.97 -13.73
CA LEU A 196 -9.24 -13.76 -14.51
C LEU A 196 -10.28 -13.71 -15.63
N VAL A 197 -11.00 -12.62 -15.73
CA VAL A 197 -12.06 -12.36 -16.73
C VAL A 197 -11.62 -11.30 -17.73
N GLY A 198 -10.95 -10.25 -17.27
CA GLY A 198 -10.52 -9.18 -18.14
C GLY A 198 -9.46 -8.28 -17.53
N ALA A 199 -8.58 -7.78 -18.38
CA ALA A 199 -7.62 -6.75 -18.05
C ALA A 199 -7.27 -5.96 -19.30
N PRO A 200 -7.24 -4.62 -19.23
CA PRO A 200 -6.80 -3.79 -20.36
C PRO A 200 -5.32 -3.99 -20.63
N PRO A 201 -4.85 -3.65 -21.86
CA PRO A 201 -3.42 -3.53 -22.17
C PRO A 201 -2.71 -2.64 -21.15
N SER A 202 -1.42 -2.91 -20.88
CA SER A 202 -0.61 -2.08 -19.97
C SER A 202 -0.60 -0.60 -20.34
N ASN A 203 -0.67 -0.27 -21.64
CA ASN A 203 -0.78 1.11 -22.12
C ASN A 203 -2.10 1.80 -21.74
N ILE A 204 -3.06 1.07 -21.19
CA ILE A 204 -4.29 1.62 -20.58
C ILE A 204 -4.22 1.41 -19.07
N GLY A 205 -4.00 0.16 -18.61
CA GLY A 205 -4.02 -0.22 -17.20
C GLY A 205 -2.88 0.36 -16.37
N LYS A 206 -1.78 0.78 -17.02
CA LYS A 206 -0.61 1.43 -16.41
C LYS A 206 -0.15 2.64 -17.24
N PHE A 207 -1.05 3.36 -17.92
CA PHE A 207 -0.69 4.56 -18.68
C PHE A 207 -0.03 5.60 -17.76
N GLY A 208 1.07 6.18 -18.22
CA GLY A 208 1.92 7.08 -17.44
C GLY A 208 2.98 6.36 -16.59
N GLY A 209 2.89 5.04 -16.48
CA GLY A 209 3.89 4.17 -15.85
C GLY A 209 4.36 4.66 -14.49
N ASP A 210 5.66 4.57 -14.28
CA ASP A 210 6.29 5.07 -13.04
C ASP A 210 6.49 6.59 -13.05
N THR A 211 6.45 7.22 -14.24
CA THR A 211 6.56 8.68 -14.39
C THR A 211 5.40 9.39 -13.71
N ASP A 212 4.17 8.92 -13.93
CA ASP A 212 2.95 9.50 -13.35
C ASP A 212 2.58 8.89 -11.98
N ASN A 213 3.31 7.91 -11.46
CA ASN A 213 3.02 7.28 -10.17
C ASN A 213 3.06 8.33 -9.04
N TRP A 214 2.02 8.39 -8.21
CA TRP A 214 1.72 9.41 -7.21
C TRP A 214 1.38 10.80 -7.77
N MET A 215 1.46 11.02 -9.07
CA MET A 215 1.31 12.35 -9.64
C MET A 215 -0.12 12.63 -10.08
N TRP A 216 -0.53 13.91 -10.01
CA TRP A 216 -1.71 14.45 -10.66
C TRP A 216 -1.30 15.55 -11.64
N PRO A 217 -1.93 15.69 -12.83
CA PRO A 217 -3.09 14.94 -13.33
C PRO A 217 -2.76 13.52 -13.80
N ARG A 218 -3.65 12.57 -13.48
CA ARG A 218 -3.54 11.14 -13.78
C ARG A 218 -4.53 10.73 -14.87
N HIS A 219 -4.15 9.74 -15.72
CA HIS A 219 -4.96 9.29 -16.85
C HIS A 219 -4.95 7.76 -17.01
N THR A 220 -4.73 7.06 -15.95
CA THR A 220 -4.53 5.61 -15.93
C THR A 220 -5.87 4.88 -15.82
N GLY A 221 -6.13 3.92 -16.70
CA GLY A 221 -7.26 2.99 -16.61
C GLY A 221 -6.95 1.80 -15.71
N ASP A 222 -6.62 2.05 -14.45
CA ASP A 222 -6.10 1.05 -13.52
C ASP A 222 -7.22 0.14 -12.97
N PHE A 223 -7.67 -0.82 -13.80
CA PHE A 223 -8.63 -1.83 -13.39
C PHE A 223 -8.32 -3.21 -13.97
N SER A 224 -8.83 -4.24 -13.32
CA SER A 224 -8.89 -5.61 -13.82
C SER A 224 -10.13 -6.32 -13.28
N MET A 225 -10.57 -7.36 -13.96
CA MET A 225 -11.80 -8.08 -13.68
C MET A 225 -11.50 -9.53 -13.35
N PHE A 226 -12.14 -10.02 -12.30
CA PHE A 226 -12.09 -11.42 -11.91
C PHE A 226 -13.50 -11.94 -11.62
N ARG A 227 -13.65 -13.23 -11.46
CA ARG A 227 -14.89 -13.86 -11.04
C ARG A 227 -14.63 -14.90 -9.97
N VAL A 228 -15.47 -14.91 -8.95
CA VAL A 228 -15.49 -15.93 -7.92
C VAL A 228 -16.35 -17.09 -8.37
N TYR A 229 -15.82 -18.31 -8.24
CA TYR A 229 -16.51 -19.57 -8.46
C TYR A 229 -16.65 -20.35 -7.17
N VAL A 230 -17.74 -21.10 -7.05
CA VAL A 230 -18.14 -21.83 -5.83
C VAL A 230 -18.77 -23.18 -6.17
N GLY A 231 -18.98 -24.01 -5.16
CA GLY A 231 -19.78 -25.22 -5.30
C GLY A 231 -21.23 -24.92 -5.67
N LYS A 232 -21.96 -25.94 -6.11
CA LYS A 232 -23.39 -25.82 -6.51
C LYS A 232 -24.32 -25.39 -5.35
N ASP A 233 -23.84 -25.48 -4.11
CA ASP A 233 -24.53 -25.00 -2.91
C ASP A 233 -24.21 -23.54 -2.55
N ASN A 234 -23.56 -22.80 -3.47
CA ASN A 234 -23.09 -21.41 -3.34
C ASN A 234 -22.08 -21.20 -2.20
N LYS A 235 -21.33 -22.25 -1.82
CA LYS A 235 -20.28 -22.16 -0.80
C LYS A 235 -18.88 -22.22 -1.39
N PRO A 236 -17.89 -21.62 -0.71
CA PRO A 236 -16.50 -21.71 -1.13
C PRO A 236 -16.05 -23.15 -1.38
N ALA A 237 -15.39 -23.35 -2.51
CA ALA A 237 -14.85 -24.64 -2.93
C ALA A 237 -13.44 -24.47 -3.52
N ALA A 238 -12.64 -25.52 -3.47
CA ALA A 238 -11.41 -25.58 -4.25
C ALA A 238 -11.73 -25.55 -5.74
N TYR A 239 -10.76 -25.15 -6.58
CA TYR A 239 -10.93 -25.12 -8.03
C TYR A 239 -11.49 -26.45 -8.57
N SER A 240 -12.56 -26.35 -9.35
CA SER A 240 -13.14 -27.43 -10.13
C SER A 240 -13.76 -26.88 -11.41
N LYS A 241 -13.72 -27.68 -12.48
CA LYS A 241 -14.46 -27.34 -13.71
C LYS A 241 -15.98 -27.33 -13.54
N ASP A 242 -16.48 -28.02 -12.49
CA ASP A 242 -17.91 -28.12 -12.16
C ASP A 242 -18.42 -26.99 -11.27
N ASN A 243 -17.51 -26.14 -10.78
CA ASN A 243 -17.89 -24.97 -9.99
C ASN A 243 -18.69 -23.97 -10.85
N VAL A 244 -19.60 -23.28 -10.20
CA VAL A 244 -20.47 -22.27 -10.78
C VAL A 244 -20.11 -20.88 -10.30
N PRO A 245 -20.46 -19.81 -11.04
CA PRO A 245 -20.29 -18.44 -10.54
C PRO A 245 -20.97 -18.24 -9.19
N TYR A 246 -20.29 -17.52 -8.30
CA TYR A 246 -20.85 -17.16 -7.00
C TYR A 246 -22.03 -16.19 -7.15
N THR A 247 -23.10 -16.41 -6.41
CA THR A 247 -24.19 -15.45 -6.30
C THR A 247 -24.03 -14.65 -5.02
N PRO A 248 -23.52 -13.39 -5.10
CA PRO A 248 -23.28 -12.57 -3.91
C PRO A 248 -24.58 -12.09 -3.27
N LEU A 249 -24.55 -11.87 -1.95
CA LEU A 249 -25.67 -11.30 -1.20
C LEU A 249 -25.98 -9.86 -1.64
N LYS A 250 -24.98 -9.13 -2.08
CA LYS A 250 -25.04 -7.77 -2.60
C LYS A 250 -23.97 -7.60 -3.67
N HIS A 251 -24.29 -6.86 -4.72
CA HIS A 251 -23.34 -6.28 -5.67
C HIS A 251 -23.59 -4.77 -5.74
N LEU A 252 -22.60 -4.01 -6.20
CA LEU A 252 -22.72 -2.57 -6.34
C LEU A 252 -23.48 -2.22 -7.62
N GLU A 253 -24.43 -1.30 -7.50
CA GLU A 253 -25.03 -0.60 -8.64
C GLU A 253 -24.06 0.47 -9.13
N ILE A 254 -23.96 0.66 -10.44
CA ILE A 254 -23.00 1.57 -11.06
C ILE A 254 -23.70 2.80 -11.57
N SER A 255 -23.31 3.99 -11.11
CA SER A 255 -23.87 5.25 -11.57
C SER A 255 -23.15 5.77 -12.81
N LEU A 256 -23.89 5.99 -13.90
CA LEU A 256 -23.39 6.63 -15.13
C LEU A 256 -23.40 8.15 -15.06
N LYS A 257 -23.96 8.75 -14.00
CA LYS A 257 -23.96 10.22 -13.82
C LYS A 257 -22.54 10.78 -13.66
N GLY A 258 -21.61 9.94 -13.13
CA GLY A 258 -20.27 10.35 -12.78
C GLY A 258 -20.25 11.25 -11.55
N VAL A 259 -19.20 12.05 -11.41
CA VAL A 259 -18.99 12.98 -10.30
C VAL A 259 -18.69 14.38 -10.81
N ASP A 260 -19.16 15.38 -10.09
CA ASP A 260 -18.81 16.80 -10.26
C ASP A 260 -18.06 17.29 -9.01
N GLU A 261 -17.30 18.40 -9.13
CA GLU A 261 -16.61 19.00 -7.99
C GLU A 261 -17.59 19.43 -6.89
N GLY A 262 -17.35 19.03 -5.67
CA GLY A 262 -18.21 19.22 -4.50
C GLY A 262 -19.09 18.02 -4.15
N ASP A 263 -19.18 17.01 -5.02
CA ASP A 263 -19.98 15.82 -4.73
C ASP A 263 -19.40 15.02 -3.56
N PHE A 264 -20.31 14.55 -2.69
CA PHE A 264 -19.96 13.64 -1.60
C PHE A 264 -19.53 12.28 -2.16
N THR A 265 -18.43 11.75 -1.63
CA THR A 265 -17.96 10.40 -1.91
C THR A 265 -17.50 9.70 -0.65
N PHE A 266 -17.51 8.37 -0.66
CA PHE A 266 -16.80 7.59 0.35
C PHE A 266 -16.11 6.39 -0.27
N VAL A 267 -14.92 6.09 0.24
CA VAL A 267 -14.12 4.91 -0.10
C VAL A 267 -14.40 3.84 0.93
N PHE A 268 -14.75 2.64 0.47
CA PHE A 268 -15.06 1.51 1.34
C PHE A 268 -14.11 0.35 1.04
N GLY A 269 -13.10 0.12 1.88
CA GLY A 269 -12.07 -0.85 1.57
C GLY A 269 -11.16 -1.22 2.74
N TYR A 270 -10.03 -1.84 2.43
CA TYR A 270 -9.10 -2.44 3.38
C TYR A 270 -7.76 -1.65 3.45
N PRO A 271 -7.73 -0.46 4.07
CA PRO A 271 -6.47 0.29 4.23
C PRO A 271 -5.47 -0.51 5.07
N GLY A 272 -4.20 -0.50 4.64
CA GLY A 272 -3.15 -1.34 5.19
C GLY A 272 -2.62 -0.86 6.52
N THR A 273 -1.91 0.27 6.54
CA THR A 273 -1.24 0.76 7.75
C THR A 273 -1.13 2.28 7.76
N THR A 274 -1.55 2.88 8.89
CA THR A 274 -1.25 4.27 9.26
C THR A 274 -0.61 4.31 10.64
N ARG A 275 -0.02 5.44 11.03
CA ARG A 275 0.61 5.66 12.35
C ARG A 275 0.30 7.08 12.83
N ARG A 276 -0.98 7.40 12.98
CA ARG A 276 -1.45 8.72 13.35
C ARG A 276 -1.03 9.15 14.76
N TYR A 277 -1.05 8.21 15.70
CA TYR A 277 -0.92 8.50 17.14
C TYR A 277 0.52 8.49 17.65
N VAL A 278 1.50 8.32 16.79
CA VAL A 278 2.92 8.34 17.17
C VAL A 278 3.36 9.70 17.70
N THR A 279 4.43 9.67 18.53
CA THR A 279 5.05 10.87 19.08
C THR A 279 5.94 11.61 18.07
N HIS A 280 6.38 12.80 18.44
CA HIS A 280 7.35 13.57 17.66
C HIS A 280 8.62 12.77 17.37
N ASP A 281 9.07 11.92 18.30
CA ASP A 281 10.26 11.07 18.12
C ASP A 281 10.17 10.19 16.90
N TYR A 282 9.01 9.54 16.69
CA TYR A 282 8.80 8.69 15.52
C TYR A 282 8.75 9.50 14.22
N VAL A 283 8.06 10.65 14.24
CA VAL A 283 7.95 11.53 13.06
C VAL A 283 9.32 12.08 12.67
N ASP A 284 10.12 12.51 13.64
CA ASP A 284 11.50 12.99 13.42
C ASP A 284 12.41 11.85 12.88
N LEU A 285 12.36 10.67 13.49
CA LEU A 285 13.11 9.52 13.03
C LEU A 285 12.79 9.17 11.58
N ALA A 286 11.50 9.09 11.24
CA ALA A 286 11.06 8.73 9.90
C ALA A 286 11.43 9.80 8.86
N ALA A 287 11.05 11.08 9.10
CA ALA A 287 11.18 12.15 8.10
C ALA A 287 12.60 12.68 7.95
N ASN A 288 13.33 12.83 9.08
CA ASN A 288 14.61 13.53 9.10
C ASN A 288 15.84 12.60 9.16
N GLN A 289 15.64 11.32 9.44
CA GLN A 289 16.75 10.38 9.57
C GLN A 289 16.65 9.19 8.61
N GLU A 290 15.56 8.43 8.62
CA GLU A 290 15.44 7.23 7.78
C GLU A 290 15.15 7.56 6.31
N ASN A 291 14.16 8.43 6.05
CA ASN A 291 13.78 8.78 4.68
C ASN A 291 14.93 9.40 3.87
N PRO A 292 15.76 10.32 4.40
CA PRO A 292 16.95 10.82 3.68
C PRO A 292 17.92 9.71 3.25
N VAL A 293 18.18 8.74 4.14
CA VAL A 293 19.04 7.57 3.83
C VAL A 293 18.41 6.69 2.75
N ARG A 294 17.12 6.38 2.89
CA ARG A 294 16.36 5.58 1.90
C ARG A 294 16.35 6.25 0.53
N ILE A 295 16.13 7.57 0.49
CA ILE A 295 16.11 8.36 -0.75
C ILE A 295 17.48 8.30 -1.41
N ALA A 296 18.54 8.68 -0.71
CA ALA A 296 19.90 8.74 -1.27
C ALA A 296 20.39 7.38 -1.80
N LEU A 297 20.17 6.29 -1.04
CA LEU A 297 20.56 4.94 -1.49
C LEU A 297 19.73 4.43 -2.66
N ARG A 298 18.48 4.89 -2.80
CA ARG A 298 17.67 4.58 -3.96
C ARG A 298 18.02 5.45 -5.16
N ASP A 299 18.45 6.70 -4.98
CA ASP A 299 19.02 7.53 -6.05
C ASP A 299 20.17 6.81 -6.75
N ILE A 300 21.14 6.32 -5.98
CA ILE A 300 22.28 5.54 -6.49
C ILE A 300 21.79 4.36 -7.35
N ARG A 301 20.84 3.58 -6.84
CA ARG A 301 20.29 2.41 -7.56
C ARG A 301 19.55 2.80 -8.82
N LEU A 302 18.71 3.83 -8.77
CA LEU A 302 17.94 4.32 -9.89
C LEU A 302 18.84 4.89 -11.00
N ASP A 303 19.88 5.61 -10.64
CA ASP A 303 20.84 6.17 -11.61
C ASP A 303 21.53 5.05 -12.40
N HIS A 304 22.03 4.02 -11.74
CA HIS A 304 22.67 2.90 -12.43
C HIS A 304 21.68 2.10 -13.30
N TYR A 305 20.47 1.82 -12.81
CA TYR A 305 19.49 1.10 -13.61
C TYR A 305 18.98 1.93 -14.79
N ASN A 306 18.71 3.22 -14.60
CA ASN A 306 18.26 4.11 -15.66
C ASN A 306 19.33 4.29 -16.75
N ALA A 307 20.61 4.46 -16.35
CA ALA A 307 21.74 4.52 -17.28
C ALA A 307 21.89 3.20 -18.07
N ALA A 308 21.63 2.06 -17.47
CA ALA A 308 21.63 0.77 -18.15
C ALA A 308 20.44 0.64 -19.10
N MET A 309 19.23 0.96 -18.67
CA MET A 309 18.01 0.89 -19.49
C MET A 309 18.07 1.80 -20.73
N ALA A 310 18.76 2.93 -20.63
CA ALA A 310 18.97 3.83 -21.76
C ALA A 310 19.88 3.23 -22.85
N LYS A 311 20.73 2.24 -22.52
CA LYS A 311 21.71 1.65 -23.45
C LYS A 311 21.09 0.58 -24.36
N SER A 312 20.09 -0.18 -23.89
CA SER A 312 19.51 -1.25 -24.71
C SER A 312 18.09 -1.65 -24.30
N PRO A 313 17.26 -2.08 -25.28
CA PRO A 313 15.94 -2.63 -24.99
C PRO A 313 15.97 -3.87 -24.07
N ALA A 314 17.00 -4.70 -24.18
CA ALA A 314 17.16 -5.90 -23.32
C ALA A 314 17.35 -5.51 -21.84
N GLN A 315 18.18 -4.50 -21.56
CA GLN A 315 18.34 -3.99 -20.19
C GLN A 315 17.07 -3.32 -19.67
N ARG A 316 16.34 -2.60 -20.54
CA ARG A 316 15.04 -2.02 -20.17
C ARG A 316 14.06 -3.12 -19.75
N LEU A 317 13.89 -4.17 -20.53
CA LEU A 317 13.01 -5.28 -20.19
C LEU A 317 13.41 -5.95 -18.87
N LYS A 318 14.72 -6.08 -18.63
CA LYS A 318 15.26 -6.69 -17.41
C LYS A 318 15.02 -5.86 -16.14
N TYR A 319 15.14 -4.54 -16.22
CA TYR A 319 15.16 -3.67 -15.03
C TYR A 319 13.88 -2.90 -14.78
N ALA A 320 12.98 -2.75 -15.75
CA ALA A 320 11.79 -1.90 -15.64
C ALA A 320 10.95 -2.19 -14.37
N SER A 321 10.64 -3.46 -14.10
CA SER A 321 9.87 -3.84 -12.91
C SER A 321 10.60 -3.53 -11.59
N ARG A 322 11.92 -3.66 -11.58
CA ARG A 322 12.75 -3.36 -10.40
C ARG A 322 12.81 -1.85 -10.15
N VAL A 323 13.05 -1.08 -11.21
CA VAL A 323 13.04 0.40 -11.16
C VAL A 323 11.69 0.89 -10.65
N ALA A 324 10.58 0.37 -11.16
CA ALA A 324 9.24 0.68 -10.70
C ALA A 324 9.08 0.50 -9.18
N SER A 325 9.51 -0.66 -8.68
CA SER A 325 9.42 -0.97 -7.24
C SER A 325 10.30 -0.05 -6.37
N ILE A 326 11.52 0.28 -6.85
CA ILE A 326 12.43 1.18 -6.15
C ILE A 326 11.87 2.60 -6.15
N ALA A 327 11.44 3.10 -7.32
CA ALA A 327 10.94 4.45 -7.52
C ALA A 327 9.65 4.71 -6.74
N ASN A 328 8.79 3.71 -6.58
CA ASN A 328 7.54 3.84 -5.84
C ASN A 328 7.77 4.30 -4.38
N GLY A 329 8.63 3.62 -3.64
CA GLY A 329 8.98 4.02 -2.27
C GLY A 329 9.81 5.31 -2.23
N TRP A 330 10.74 5.48 -3.18
CA TRP A 330 11.58 6.67 -3.31
C TRP A 330 10.73 7.96 -3.44
N LYS A 331 9.77 7.97 -4.37
CA LYS A 331 8.84 9.10 -4.54
C LYS A 331 7.96 9.33 -3.29
N LYS A 332 7.45 8.23 -2.70
CA LYS A 332 6.63 8.33 -1.49
C LYS A 332 7.40 9.03 -0.37
N TRP A 333 8.61 8.60 -0.06
CA TRP A 333 9.38 9.16 1.04
C TRP A 333 9.82 10.61 0.81
N GLN A 334 10.09 11.02 -0.43
CA GLN A 334 10.32 12.42 -0.77
C GLN A 334 9.08 13.28 -0.46
N GLY A 335 7.92 12.86 -0.93
CA GLY A 335 6.67 13.58 -0.68
C GLY A 335 6.26 13.57 0.79
N GLU A 336 6.50 12.45 1.50
CA GLU A 336 6.24 12.32 2.94
C GLU A 336 7.10 13.28 3.75
N SER A 337 8.43 13.30 3.55
CA SER A 337 9.33 14.22 4.24
C SER A 337 9.00 15.68 3.95
N LEU A 338 8.76 16.03 2.68
CA LEU A 338 8.38 17.38 2.28
C LEU A 338 7.02 17.80 2.88
N GLY A 339 6.06 16.87 2.95
CA GLY A 339 4.76 17.13 3.55
C GLY A 339 4.86 17.36 5.07
N ILE A 340 5.66 16.56 5.76
CA ILE A 340 5.91 16.69 7.20
C ILE A 340 6.63 18.03 7.50
N GLU A 341 7.64 18.39 6.71
CA GLU A 341 8.35 19.68 6.83
C GLU A 341 7.38 20.85 6.63
N ARG A 342 6.60 20.84 5.55
CA ARG A 342 5.61 21.91 5.23
C ARG A 342 4.58 22.11 6.32
N LEU A 343 4.16 21.03 6.98
CA LEU A 343 3.18 21.06 8.07
C LEU A 343 3.80 21.38 9.42
N HIS A 344 5.11 21.51 9.53
CA HIS A 344 5.80 21.55 10.82
C HIS A 344 5.39 20.37 11.70
N GLY A 345 5.43 19.15 11.11
CA GLY A 345 4.80 17.96 11.69
C GLY A 345 5.40 17.51 13.02
N VAL A 346 6.70 17.69 13.21
CA VAL A 346 7.39 17.41 14.48
C VAL A 346 6.91 18.39 15.56
N GLU A 347 6.84 19.67 15.24
CA GLU A 347 6.36 20.71 16.16
C GLU A 347 4.89 20.52 16.52
N GLN A 348 4.03 20.14 15.56
CA GLN A 348 2.63 19.81 15.87
C GLN A 348 2.50 18.68 16.89
N LYS A 349 3.35 17.63 16.76
CA LYS A 349 3.36 16.53 17.74
C LYS A 349 3.87 17.00 19.09
N LEU A 350 4.92 17.81 19.15
CA LEU A 350 5.41 18.41 20.39
C LEU A 350 4.34 19.25 21.10
N ASP A 351 3.56 20.03 20.36
CA ASP A 351 2.44 20.82 20.91
C ASP A 351 1.34 19.92 21.49
N GLN A 352 1.00 18.83 20.80
CA GLN A 352 0.03 17.83 21.30
C GLN A 352 0.53 17.16 22.58
N GLU A 353 1.81 16.80 22.62
CA GLU A 353 2.46 16.19 23.77
C GLU A 353 2.55 17.16 24.96
N ALA A 354 2.81 18.45 24.73
CA ALA A 354 2.82 19.47 25.77
C ALA A 354 1.42 19.65 26.42
N GLN A 355 0.36 19.61 25.60
CA GLN A 355 -1.02 19.60 26.08
C GLN A 355 -1.32 18.35 26.91
N PHE A 356 -0.87 17.20 26.47
CA PHE A 356 -1.02 15.95 27.20
C PHE A 356 -0.26 15.96 28.52
N ARG A 357 1.00 16.42 28.56
CA ARG A 357 1.81 16.57 29.79
C ARG A 357 1.09 17.48 30.82
N THR A 358 0.49 18.57 30.36
CA THR A 358 -0.28 19.46 31.21
C THR A 358 -1.50 18.76 31.80
N TRP A 359 -2.27 18.05 31.01
CA TRP A 359 -3.44 17.28 31.44
C TRP A 359 -3.07 16.12 32.38
N ALA A 360 -1.93 15.47 32.14
CA ALA A 360 -1.45 14.28 32.84
C ALA A 360 -0.75 14.60 34.17
N ALA A 361 -0.42 15.86 34.47
CA ALA A 361 0.46 16.26 35.58
C ALA A 361 0.03 15.73 36.95
N ASP A 362 -1.27 15.67 37.22
CA ASP A 362 -1.88 15.16 38.46
C ASP A 362 -2.33 13.69 38.37
N LYS A 363 -2.04 12.99 37.26
CA LYS A 363 -2.47 11.61 36.99
C LYS A 363 -1.28 10.65 36.96
N PRO A 364 -1.00 9.94 38.09
CA PRO A 364 0.20 9.12 38.20
C PRO A 364 0.35 8.06 37.09
N GLN A 365 -0.76 7.55 36.55
CA GLN A 365 -0.76 6.52 35.48
C GLN A 365 -0.35 7.08 34.11
N TYR A 366 -0.36 8.40 33.91
CA TYR A 366 -0.06 9.04 32.62
C TYR A 366 1.15 9.99 32.66
N ARG A 367 1.49 10.52 33.87
CA ARG A 367 2.46 11.59 34.04
C ARG A 367 3.80 11.34 33.37
N ASP A 368 4.33 10.13 33.50
CA ASP A 368 5.69 9.79 33.07
C ASP A 368 5.73 9.04 31.73
N VAL A 369 4.57 8.92 31.03
CA VAL A 369 4.47 8.09 29.81
C VAL A 369 5.26 8.65 28.64
N LEU A 370 5.25 9.98 28.43
CA LEU A 370 5.97 10.62 27.33
C LEU A 370 7.48 10.62 27.55
N ASP A 371 7.95 10.86 28.77
CA ASP A 371 9.38 10.77 29.12
C ASP A 371 9.91 9.34 28.93
N SER A 372 9.08 8.35 29.26
CA SER A 372 9.39 6.95 29.01
C SER A 372 9.42 6.57 27.54
N LEU A 373 8.53 7.13 26.72
CA LEU A 373 8.54 6.95 25.26
C LEU A 373 9.81 7.54 24.65
N GLU A 374 10.15 8.79 24.97
CA GLU A 374 11.35 9.46 24.51
C GLU A 374 12.63 8.66 24.84
N ALA A 375 12.73 8.15 26.07
CA ALA A 375 13.88 7.32 26.50
C ALA A 375 13.99 6.00 25.72
N ASN A 376 12.86 5.36 25.37
CA ASN A 376 12.86 4.15 24.56
C ASN A 376 13.13 4.44 23.07
N TYR A 377 12.60 5.52 22.50
CA TYR A 377 12.96 5.96 21.16
C TYR A 377 14.44 6.32 21.02
N ALA A 378 15.04 6.95 22.04
CA ALA A 378 16.48 7.22 22.05
C ALA A 378 17.33 5.94 21.96
N GLN A 379 16.89 4.85 22.60
CA GLN A 379 17.57 3.55 22.49
C GLN A 379 17.32 2.85 21.14
N LEU A 380 16.14 3.01 20.57
CA LEU A 380 15.74 2.36 19.32
C LEU A 380 16.36 3.04 18.10
N ARG A 381 16.51 4.36 18.11
CA ARG A 381 16.89 5.22 16.98
C ARG A 381 18.18 4.77 16.28
N GLU A 382 19.25 4.48 17.02
CA GLU A 382 20.52 4.07 16.45
C GLU A 382 20.41 2.72 15.71
N VAL A 383 19.74 1.75 16.34
CA VAL A 383 19.55 0.42 15.76
C VAL A 383 18.63 0.47 14.53
N GLU A 384 17.58 1.26 14.55
CA GLU A 384 16.65 1.45 13.42
C GLU A 384 17.38 2.05 12.21
N LEU A 385 18.25 3.02 12.45
CA LEU A 385 19.03 3.65 11.39
C LEU A 385 20.09 2.68 10.82
N GLU A 386 20.76 1.88 11.65
CA GLU A 386 21.63 0.81 11.17
C GLU A 386 20.88 -0.21 10.30
N TRP A 387 19.65 -0.58 10.68
CA TRP A 387 18.83 -1.50 9.91
C TRP A 387 18.36 -0.87 8.60
N THR A 388 18.10 0.43 8.58
CA THR A 388 17.80 1.16 7.34
C THR A 388 18.99 1.11 6.38
N TYR A 389 20.21 1.38 6.85
CA TYR A 389 21.41 1.21 6.02
C TYR A 389 21.62 -0.23 5.57
N PHE A 390 21.41 -1.21 6.45
CA PHE A 390 21.51 -2.61 6.06
C PHE A 390 20.53 -2.97 4.93
N ASN A 391 19.27 -2.60 5.07
CA ASN A 391 18.25 -2.93 4.09
C ASN A 391 18.44 -2.19 2.76
N GLU A 392 18.82 -0.93 2.77
CA GLU A 392 18.92 -0.10 1.56
C GLU A 392 20.32 -0.13 0.91
N ALA A 393 21.39 -0.40 1.65
CA ALA A 393 22.76 -0.51 1.12
C ALA A 393 23.22 -1.95 0.97
N VAL A 394 23.23 -2.74 2.07
CA VAL A 394 23.77 -4.12 2.03
C VAL A 394 22.90 -5.01 1.14
N MET A 395 21.57 -4.88 1.22
CA MET A 395 20.63 -5.68 0.42
C MET A 395 20.29 -5.04 -0.94
N ALA A 396 21.02 -4.01 -1.37
CA ALA A 396 20.74 -3.25 -2.60
C ALA A 396 20.95 -4.05 -3.89
N SER A 397 22.02 -4.89 -3.93
CA SER A 397 22.47 -5.61 -5.12
C SER A 397 22.06 -7.08 -5.14
N ASP A 398 21.94 -7.68 -6.32
CA ASP A 398 21.70 -9.11 -6.46
C ASP A 398 22.87 -9.94 -5.93
N PHE A 399 24.09 -9.42 -6.07
CA PHE A 399 25.29 -10.03 -5.52
C PHE A 399 25.18 -10.25 -4.01
N MET A 400 24.78 -9.23 -3.26
CA MET A 400 24.63 -9.35 -1.81
C MET A 400 23.40 -10.15 -1.38
N ASN A 401 22.30 -10.11 -2.15
CA ASN A 401 21.16 -11.00 -1.94
C ASN A 401 21.54 -12.48 -2.11
N ARG A 402 22.43 -12.79 -3.04
CA ARG A 402 22.97 -14.15 -3.19
C ARG A 402 23.98 -14.49 -2.09
N ALA A 403 24.82 -13.55 -1.66
CA ALA A 403 25.71 -13.71 -0.51
C ALA A 403 24.89 -14.02 0.78
N TYR A 404 23.75 -13.38 0.98
CA TYR A 404 22.81 -13.70 2.06
C TYR A 404 22.33 -15.15 2.01
N ARG A 405 21.99 -15.68 0.82
CA ARG A 405 21.58 -17.09 0.69
C ARG A 405 22.70 -18.05 1.05
N LEU A 406 23.94 -17.78 0.62
CA LEU A 406 25.13 -18.55 1.01
C LEU A 406 25.39 -18.44 2.51
N PHE A 407 25.28 -17.27 3.09
CA PHE A 407 25.39 -17.04 4.53
C PHE A 407 24.39 -17.89 5.33
N ARG A 408 23.11 -17.97 4.86
CA ARG A 408 22.10 -18.82 5.50
C ARG A 408 22.44 -20.31 5.40
N ILE A 409 22.96 -20.77 4.26
CA ILE A 409 23.45 -22.15 4.09
C ILE A 409 24.57 -22.42 5.09
N GLN A 410 25.55 -21.54 5.17
CA GLN A 410 26.71 -21.68 6.05
C GLN A 410 26.32 -21.67 7.54
N ARG A 411 25.44 -20.74 7.94
CA ARG A 411 25.09 -20.53 9.35
C ARG A 411 24.09 -21.58 9.87
N ASN A 412 23.09 -21.93 9.07
CA ASN A 412 21.98 -22.79 9.50
C ASN A 412 22.08 -24.22 8.97
N GLY A 413 23.01 -24.50 8.04
CA GLY A 413 23.10 -25.77 7.34
C GLY A 413 21.89 -26.07 6.45
N ASP A 414 21.21 -25.03 5.94
CA ASP A 414 19.96 -25.14 5.19
C ASP A 414 20.21 -25.64 3.76
N THR A 415 20.15 -26.97 3.60
CA THR A 415 20.38 -27.64 2.30
C THR A 415 19.25 -27.39 1.28
N SER A 416 18.07 -26.95 1.70
CA SER A 416 16.98 -26.61 0.77
C SER A 416 17.36 -25.40 -0.10
N LEU A 417 18.10 -24.44 0.45
CA LEU A 417 18.63 -23.31 -0.29
C LEU A 417 19.69 -23.70 -1.33
N VAL A 418 20.43 -24.78 -1.13
CA VAL A 418 21.38 -25.29 -2.15
C VAL A 418 20.64 -25.68 -3.42
N THR A 419 19.55 -26.43 -3.28
CA THR A 419 18.72 -26.86 -4.43
C THR A 419 18.13 -25.66 -5.17
N SER A 420 17.57 -24.69 -4.43
CA SER A 420 17.02 -23.50 -5.05
C SER A 420 18.06 -22.58 -5.68
N MET A 421 19.26 -22.46 -5.08
CA MET A 421 20.36 -21.70 -5.69
C MET A 421 20.86 -22.33 -6.98
N ARG A 422 20.89 -23.66 -7.07
CA ARG A 422 21.22 -24.36 -8.31
C ARG A 422 20.18 -24.13 -9.40
N ALA A 423 18.91 -24.27 -9.06
CA ALA A 423 17.82 -24.04 -10.00
C ALA A 423 17.82 -22.59 -10.55
N ASP A 424 18.15 -21.62 -9.72
CA ASP A 424 18.21 -20.22 -10.13
C ASP A 424 19.54 -19.81 -10.80
N SER A 425 20.58 -20.64 -10.73
CA SER A 425 21.92 -20.27 -11.22
C SER A 425 21.96 -20.09 -12.73
N GLU A 426 21.28 -20.93 -13.50
CA GLU A 426 21.24 -20.80 -14.96
C GLU A 426 20.66 -19.43 -15.35
N LYS A 427 19.52 -19.06 -14.80
CA LYS A 427 18.86 -17.76 -15.04
C LYS A 427 19.72 -16.58 -14.56
N TYR A 428 20.42 -16.71 -13.44
CA TYR A 428 21.29 -15.65 -12.93
C TYR A 428 22.46 -15.37 -13.86
N PHE A 429 23.07 -16.41 -14.45
CA PHE A 429 24.22 -16.28 -15.33
C PHE A 429 23.83 -16.13 -16.81
N GLU A 430 22.55 -16.21 -17.19
CA GLU A 430 22.09 -16.06 -18.59
C GLU A 430 22.51 -14.68 -19.07
N ASP A 431 22.42 -13.63 -18.67
CA ASP A 431 22.87 -12.32 -19.17
C ASP A 431 23.93 -11.69 -18.25
N PHE A 432 24.83 -12.51 -17.69
CA PHE A 432 25.74 -12.07 -16.64
C PHE A 432 26.63 -10.90 -17.07
N ASP A 433 27.18 -10.94 -18.27
CA ASP A 433 28.04 -9.89 -18.80
C ASP A 433 27.29 -8.55 -18.96
N LEU A 434 26.00 -8.60 -19.17
CA LEU A 434 25.15 -7.42 -19.29
C LEU A 434 24.74 -6.87 -17.91
N HIS A 435 24.56 -7.77 -16.94
CA HIS A 435 24.04 -7.48 -15.61
C HIS A 435 25.14 -7.16 -14.59
N SER A 436 26.25 -7.90 -14.60
CA SER A 436 27.26 -7.80 -13.55
C SER A 436 27.88 -6.41 -13.39
N PRO A 437 28.14 -5.62 -14.47
CA PRO A 437 28.69 -4.27 -14.27
C PRO A 437 27.75 -3.33 -13.53
N VAL A 438 26.43 -3.47 -13.74
CA VAL A 438 25.41 -2.66 -13.05
C VAL A 438 25.29 -3.06 -11.60
N ASP A 439 25.27 -4.36 -11.34
CA ASP A 439 25.15 -4.92 -10.00
C ASP A 439 26.41 -4.64 -9.15
N GLU A 440 27.61 -4.72 -9.76
CA GLU A 440 28.87 -4.35 -9.12
C GLU A 440 28.91 -2.87 -8.73
N ALA A 441 28.52 -1.97 -9.65
CA ALA A 441 28.49 -0.54 -9.40
C ALA A 441 27.53 -0.20 -8.24
N ILE A 442 26.32 -0.76 -8.24
CA ILE A 442 25.37 -0.59 -7.13
C ILE A 442 25.96 -1.12 -5.82
N PHE A 443 26.52 -2.32 -5.81
CA PHE A 443 27.15 -2.90 -4.63
C PHE A 443 28.25 -1.99 -4.07
N VAL A 444 29.16 -1.52 -4.92
CA VAL A 444 30.30 -0.71 -4.50
C VAL A 444 29.85 0.63 -3.96
N GLU A 445 29.01 1.36 -4.73
CA GLU A 445 28.62 2.73 -4.40
C GLU A 445 27.71 2.81 -3.17
N THR A 446 26.78 1.87 -3.00
CA THR A 446 25.93 1.84 -1.79
C THR A 446 26.73 1.51 -0.53
N PHE A 447 27.74 0.67 -0.64
CA PHE A 447 28.63 0.35 0.50
C PHE A 447 29.60 1.50 0.82
N VAL A 448 30.11 2.22 -0.18
CA VAL A 448 30.92 3.43 0.01
C VAL A 448 30.07 4.51 0.70
N TYR A 449 28.87 4.75 0.22
CA TYR A 449 27.92 5.68 0.86
C TYR A 449 27.68 5.34 2.34
N MET A 450 27.39 4.09 2.65
CA MET A 450 27.23 3.61 4.03
C MET A 450 28.46 3.86 4.87
N TRP A 451 29.65 3.61 4.33
CA TRP A 451 30.94 3.84 4.99
C TRP A 451 31.19 5.34 5.25
N GLU A 452 30.96 6.22 4.29
CA GLU A 452 31.12 7.67 4.41
C GLU A 452 30.23 8.29 5.49
N HIS A 453 29.08 7.68 5.75
CA HIS A 453 28.14 8.10 6.79
C HIS A 453 28.38 7.44 8.15
N GLY A 454 29.54 6.78 8.34
CA GLY A 454 29.95 6.21 9.62
C GLY A 454 29.40 4.83 9.94
N TYR A 455 28.56 4.27 9.06
CA TYR A 455 28.01 2.92 9.19
C TYR A 455 28.89 1.90 8.47
N ALA A 456 30.11 1.72 8.99
CA ALA A 456 31.13 0.84 8.41
C ALA A 456 31.05 -0.56 9.04
N PRO A 457 30.33 -1.52 8.44
CA PRO A 457 30.25 -2.89 8.96
C PRO A 457 31.58 -3.66 8.83
N TYR A 458 32.55 -3.14 8.05
CA TYR A 458 33.85 -3.77 7.86
C TYR A 458 34.90 -3.04 8.68
N MET A 459 35.15 -3.55 9.87
CA MET A 459 36.04 -2.97 10.86
C MET A 459 37.48 -2.69 10.33
N ASN A 460 37.94 -3.50 9.36
CA ASN A 460 39.25 -3.38 8.77
C ASN A 460 39.40 -2.15 7.83
N LEU A 461 38.31 -1.51 7.43
CA LEU A 461 38.30 -0.37 6.52
C LEU A 461 38.01 0.98 7.20
N ARG A 462 37.85 1.00 8.53
CA ARG A 462 37.51 2.23 9.28
C ARG A 462 38.53 3.37 9.12
N HIS A 463 39.80 3.03 8.89
CA HIS A 463 40.88 3.99 8.73
C HIS A 463 41.35 4.14 7.27
N SER A 464 40.61 3.57 6.34
CA SER A 464 40.89 3.64 4.91
C SER A 464 40.34 4.94 4.30
N THR A 465 40.82 5.26 3.11
CA THR A 465 40.20 6.29 2.25
C THR A 465 39.05 5.70 1.44
N ALA A 466 38.15 6.52 0.93
CA ALA A 466 37.07 6.07 0.06
C ALA A 466 37.59 5.23 -1.12
N ALA A 467 38.68 5.66 -1.76
CA ALA A 467 39.31 4.92 -2.86
C ALA A 467 39.83 3.52 -2.46
N GLU A 468 40.35 3.37 -1.24
CA GLU A 468 40.79 2.06 -0.73
C GLU A 468 39.61 1.16 -0.41
N VAL A 469 38.51 1.72 0.11
CA VAL A 469 37.26 1.00 0.33
C VAL A 469 36.69 0.51 -1.01
N GLU A 470 36.55 1.40 -1.99
CA GLU A 470 36.07 1.09 -3.35
C GLU A 470 36.93 -0.02 -3.98
N ALA A 471 38.26 0.14 -3.98
CA ALA A 471 39.17 -0.87 -4.52
C ALA A 471 39.08 -2.23 -3.81
N THR A 472 38.75 -2.24 -2.52
CA THR A 472 38.53 -3.47 -1.76
C THR A 472 37.22 -4.14 -2.15
N LEU A 473 36.16 -3.38 -2.31
CA LEU A 473 34.82 -3.88 -2.73
C LEU A 473 34.90 -4.50 -4.13
N HIS A 474 35.56 -3.85 -5.07
CA HIS A 474 35.81 -4.43 -6.40
C HIS A 474 36.56 -5.77 -6.32
N LYS A 475 37.55 -5.91 -5.42
CA LYS A 475 38.23 -7.18 -5.20
C LYS A 475 37.35 -8.25 -4.58
N VAL A 476 36.44 -7.86 -3.65
CA VAL A 476 35.42 -8.76 -3.08
C VAL A 476 34.51 -9.29 -4.19
N TYR A 477 33.98 -8.40 -5.02
CA TYR A 477 33.14 -8.77 -6.15
C TYR A 477 33.86 -9.74 -7.09
N ALA A 478 35.03 -9.39 -7.60
CA ALA A 478 35.80 -10.17 -8.57
C ALA A 478 36.24 -11.56 -8.08
N LYS A 479 36.52 -11.71 -6.77
CA LYS A 479 37.05 -12.96 -6.19
C LYS A 479 35.97 -13.94 -5.73
N SER A 480 34.75 -13.50 -5.51
CA SER A 480 33.62 -14.34 -5.03
C SER A 480 33.28 -15.47 -6.00
N ILE A 481 32.87 -16.59 -5.42
CA ILE A 481 32.30 -17.71 -6.19
C ILE A 481 31.00 -17.31 -6.89
N LEU A 482 30.31 -16.28 -6.42
CA LEU A 482 29.05 -15.78 -6.98
C LEU A 482 29.20 -15.20 -8.39
N ASN A 483 30.42 -14.82 -8.80
CA ASN A 483 30.69 -14.29 -10.13
C ASN A 483 31.26 -15.35 -11.11
N ASN A 484 31.21 -16.62 -10.72
CA ASN A 484 31.70 -17.69 -11.60
C ASN A 484 30.80 -18.93 -11.50
N PRO A 485 30.03 -19.26 -12.54
CA PRO A 485 29.06 -20.37 -12.51
C PRO A 485 29.74 -21.71 -12.21
N LYS A 486 30.93 -21.96 -12.79
CA LYS A 486 31.67 -23.21 -12.57
C LYS A 486 32.22 -23.34 -11.14
N LYS A 487 32.67 -22.23 -10.55
CA LYS A 487 33.12 -22.22 -9.16
C LYS A 487 31.97 -22.41 -8.20
N LEU A 488 30.84 -21.70 -8.41
CA LEU A 488 29.64 -21.84 -7.61
C LEU A 488 29.12 -23.26 -7.62
N GLU A 489 28.92 -23.85 -8.80
CA GLU A 489 28.43 -25.22 -8.95
C GLU A 489 29.39 -26.24 -8.31
N LYS A 490 30.70 -26.06 -8.47
CA LYS A 490 31.71 -26.90 -7.82
C LYS A 490 31.58 -26.85 -6.29
N VAL A 491 31.42 -25.67 -5.71
CA VAL A 491 31.27 -25.50 -4.24
C VAL A 491 29.95 -26.12 -3.77
N LEU A 492 28.82 -25.84 -4.43
CA LEU A 492 27.54 -26.39 -4.06
C LEU A 492 27.43 -27.92 -4.23
N SER A 493 28.35 -28.53 -4.98
CA SER A 493 28.46 -29.99 -5.18
C SER A 493 29.36 -30.70 -4.18
N LEU A 494 30.05 -29.98 -3.32
CA LEU A 494 30.91 -30.56 -2.29
C LEU A 494 30.11 -31.29 -1.20
N LYS A 495 30.77 -32.24 -0.51
CA LYS A 495 30.22 -32.79 0.74
C LYS A 495 30.01 -31.65 1.74
N ARG A 496 28.95 -31.78 2.56
CA ARG A 496 28.43 -30.73 3.45
C ARG A 496 29.52 -29.93 4.14
N ASP A 497 30.40 -30.58 4.88
CA ASP A 497 31.44 -29.87 5.70
C ASP A 497 32.41 -29.06 4.83
N LYS A 498 32.84 -29.63 3.70
CA LYS A 498 33.70 -28.95 2.72
C LYS A 498 32.98 -27.80 2.04
N MET A 499 31.68 -27.96 1.73
CA MET A 499 30.83 -26.92 1.16
C MET A 499 30.70 -25.75 2.15
N LEU A 500 30.34 -26.03 3.40
CA LEU A 500 30.17 -24.98 4.43
C LEU A 500 31.48 -24.23 4.68
N HIS A 501 32.61 -24.92 4.71
CA HIS A 501 33.93 -24.28 4.82
C HIS A 501 34.23 -23.39 3.61
N ALA A 502 34.03 -23.87 2.39
CA ALA A 502 34.28 -23.11 1.18
C ALA A 502 33.36 -21.87 1.06
N ILE A 503 32.10 -21.99 1.46
CA ILE A 503 31.15 -20.85 1.55
C ILE A 503 31.65 -19.84 2.61
N GLY A 504 32.04 -20.29 3.79
CA GLY A 504 32.48 -19.42 4.89
C GLY A 504 33.76 -18.65 4.61
N THR A 505 34.55 -19.05 3.60
CA THR A 505 35.80 -18.37 3.17
C THR A 505 35.58 -17.48 1.93
N ASP A 506 34.36 -17.43 1.40
CA ASP A 506 34.06 -16.56 0.27
C ASP A 506 33.98 -15.09 0.69
N PRO A 507 34.67 -14.16 -0.03
CA PRO A 507 34.77 -12.77 0.38
C PRO A 507 33.40 -12.04 0.41
N ALA A 508 32.42 -12.43 -0.42
CA ALA A 508 31.08 -11.84 -0.38
C ALA A 508 30.31 -12.31 0.86
N VAL A 509 30.48 -13.57 1.24
CA VAL A 509 29.88 -14.11 2.47
C VAL A 509 30.51 -13.52 3.71
N ASP A 510 31.84 -13.30 3.69
CA ASP A 510 32.54 -12.68 4.79
C ASP A 510 32.08 -11.23 5.02
N ILE A 511 32.05 -10.40 3.98
CA ILE A 511 31.57 -9.01 4.11
C ILE A 511 30.12 -8.95 4.53
N PHE A 512 29.24 -9.85 3.99
CA PHE A 512 27.87 -9.97 4.43
C PHE A 512 27.77 -10.32 5.92
N ASN A 513 28.55 -11.30 6.38
CA ASN A 513 28.55 -11.72 7.76
C ASN A 513 29.00 -10.58 8.70
N GLN A 514 30.01 -9.79 8.30
CA GLN A 514 30.44 -8.61 9.05
C GLN A 514 29.31 -7.57 9.14
N ALA A 515 28.64 -7.22 8.02
CA ALA A 515 27.52 -6.30 7.99
C ALA A 515 26.36 -6.80 8.86
N TYR A 516 26.03 -8.09 8.73
CA TYR A 516 24.95 -8.70 9.51
C TYR A 516 25.25 -8.67 11.02
N ASN A 517 26.46 -9.02 11.43
CA ASN A 517 26.85 -9.00 12.85
C ASN A 517 26.95 -7.58 13.41
N TYR A 518 27.30 -6.60 12.59
CA TYR A 518 27.27 -5.19 12.99
C TYR A 518 25.86 -4.70 13.31
N CYS A 519 24.90 -4.98 12.44
CA CYS A 519 23.54 -4.51 12.59
C CYS A 519 22.68 -5.37 13.52
N TYR A 520 22.94 -6.69 13.57
CA TYR A 520 22.05 -7.65 14.28
C TYR A 520 22.79 -8.49 15.33
N GLY A 521 24.10 -8.29 15.53
CA GLY A 521 24.91 -9.06 16.47
C GLY A 521 24.85 -8.51 17.90
N GLY A 522 25.44 -9.26 18.84
CA GLY A 522 25.45 -8.89 20.24
C GLY A 522 24.08 -8.75 20.85
N ASP A 523 23.89 -7.74 21.69
CA ASP A 523 22.64 -7.46 22.40
C ASP A 523 21.68 -6.55 21.61
N LYS A 524 22.05 -6.11 20.39
CA LYS A 524 21.26 -5.14 19.61
C LYS A 524 19.84 -5.60 19.34
N ARG A 525 19.65 -6.88 18.97
CA ARG A 525 18.30 -7.43 18.77
C ARG A 525 17.48 -7.41 20.04
N GLN A 526 18.10 -7.75 21.17
CA GLN A 526 17.41 -7.74 22.46
C GLN A 526 17.08 -6.31 22.88
N GLN A 527 18.02 -5.38 22.72
CA GLN A 527 17.79 -3.96 22.99
C GLN A 527 16.65 -3.41 22.15
N TYR A 528 16.68 -3.67 20.84
CA TYR A 528 15.60 -3.27 19.93
C TYR A 528 14.26 -3.86 20.34
N SER A 529 14.18 -5.18 20.56
CA SER A 529 12.95 -5.86 20.97
C SER A 529 12.41 -5.27 22.28
N THR A 530 13.27 -5.09 23.27
CA THR A 530 12.87 -4.52 24.57
C THR A 530 12.36 -3.08 24.43
N ALA A 531 13.05 -2.22 23.68
CA ALA A 531 12.65 -0.85 23.46
C ALA A 531 11.33 -0.78 22.69
N ASN A 532 11.18 -1.59 21.61
CA ASN A 532 9.96 -1.65 20.83
C ASN A 532 8.76 -2.16 21.65
N ASP A 533 8.91 -3.23 22.45
CA ASP A 533 7.86 -3.76 23.32
C ASP A 533 7.43 -2.72 24.37
N ASN A 534 8.39 -1.99 24.94
CA ASN A 534 8.10 -0.87 25.84
C ASN A 534 7.33 0.25 25.12
N ILE A 535 7.74 0.63 23.89
CA ILE A 535 7.04 1.63 23.09
C ILE A 535 5.60 1.18 22.83
N GLN A 536 5.36 -0.06 22.42
CA GLN A 536 3.99 -0.58 22.19
C GLN A 536 3.13 -0.48 23.45
N ARG A 537 3.67 -0.85 24.61
CA ARG A 537 2.99 -0.75 25.91
C ARG A 537 2.70 0.71 26.31
N LEU A 538 3.68 1.59 26.16
CA LEU A 538 3.56 3.01 26.49
C LEU A 538 2.60 3.73 25.55
N MET A 539 2.63 3.43 24.25
CA MET A 539 1.67 3.94 23.27
C MET A 539 0.24 3.53 23.60
N ARG A 540 0.00 2.31 24.08
CA ARG A 540 -1.31 1.88 24.57
C ARG A 540 -1.78 2.78 25.73
N THR A 541 -0.89 3.09 26.66
CA THR A 541 -1.19 3.98 27.80
C THR A 541 -1.43 5.43 27.31
N TYR A 542 -0.57 5.93 26.44
CA TYR A 542 -0.68 7.29 25.88
C TYR A 542 -2.01 7.52 25.15
N ILE A 543 -2.39 6.59 24.27
CA ILE A 543 -3.66 6.69 23.52
C ILE A 543 -4.87 6.59 24.44
N ARG A 544 -4.84 5.73 25.46
CA ARG A 544 -5.90 5.69 26.50
C ARG A 544 -6.04 7.02 27.18
N GLY A 545 -4.93 7.65 27.56
CA GLY A 545 -4.92 8.97 28.17
C GLY A 545 -5.45 10.06 27.24
N MET A 546 -5.10 10.03 25.93
CA MET A 546 -5.65 10.95 24.94
C MET A 546 -7.18 10.82 24.81
N MET A 547 -7.72 9.61 24.83
CA MET A 547 -9.17 9.37 24.79
C MET A 547 -9.87 9.90 26.06
N GLU A 548 -9.22 9.80 27.22
CA GLU A 548 -9.73 10.36 28.46
C GLU A 548 -9.60 11.90 28.50
N GLN A 549 -8.57 12.46 27.88
CA GLN A 549 -8.37 13.91 27.75
C GLN A 549 -9.44 14.56 26.85
N TYR A 550 -9.83 13.86 25.80
CA TYR A 550 -10.77 14.36 24.79
C TYR A 550 -11.98 13.44 24.63
N PRO A 551 -12.85 13.28 25.65
CA PRO A 551 -13.93 12.30 25.66
C PRO A 551 -15.01 12.55 24.58
N ASP A 552 -15.16 13.80 24.15
CA ASP A 552 -16.12 14.19 23.11
C ASP A 552 -15.55 14.07 21.69
N SER A 553 -14.25 13.74 21.55
CA SER A 553 -13.63 13.56 20.25
C SER A 553 -13.93 12.19 19.68
N ASN A 554 -14.24 12.16 18.40
CA ASN A 554 -14.47 10.90 17.69
C ASN A 554 -13.12 10.35 17.17
N PHE A 555 -12.51 9.45 17.93
CA PHE A 555 -11.27 8.79 17.53
C PHE A 555 -11.55 7.71 16.51
N PHE A 556 -10.71 7.62 15.47
CA PHE A 556 -10.65 6.48 14.57
C PHE A 556 -9.31 5.76 14.75
N PRO A 557 -9.28 4.43 14.69
CA PRO A 557 -8.03 3.69 14.89
C PRO A 557 -7.18 3.70 13.63
N ASP A 558 -5.85 3.60 13.81
CA ASP A 558 -4.93 3.37 12.71
C ASP A 558 -5.38 2.20 11.82
N ALA A 559 -5.11 2.31 10.53
CA ALA A 559 -5.35 1.26 9.57
C ALA A 559 -4.50 0.02 9.88
N ASN A 560 -5.09 -1.18 9.72
CA ASN A 560 -4.46 -2.47 10.02
C ASN A 560 -4.94 -3.60 9.09
N LEU A 561 -5.27 -3.26 7.84
CA LEU A 561 -5.81 -4.15 6.81
C LEU A 561 -7.16 -4.76 7.23
N THR A 562 -8.04 -3.94 7.77
CA THR A 562 -9.43 -4.27 8.07
C THR A 562 -10.37 -3.33 7.32
N LEU A 563 -11.61 -3.78 7.11
CA LEU A 563 -12.61 -3.01 6.36
C LEU A 563 -12.91 -1.66 7.04
N ARG A 564 -12.83 -0.56 6.30
CA ARG A 564 -13.01 0.81 6.77
C ARG A 564 -13.78 1.66 5.77
N VAL A 565 -14.42 2.70 6.28
CA VAL A 565 -15.07 3.76 5.50
C VAL A 565 -14.27 5.06 5.68
N ALA A 566 -13.90 5.71 4.57
CA ALA A 566 -13.35 7.05 4.57
C ALA A 566 -14.19 7.93 3.64
N TYR A 567 -14.74 9.04 4.13
CA TYR A 567 -15.61 9.90 3.34
C TYR A 567 -15.00 11.28 3.10
N GLY A 568 -15.48 11.97 2.08
CA GLY A 568 -15.00 13.26 1.66
C GLY A 568 -15.77 13.79 0.46
N HIS A 569 -15.15 14.68 -0.31
CA HIS A 569 -15.75 15.33 -1.47
C HIS A 569 -14.80 15.30 -2.66
N VAL A 570 -15.34 15.25 -3.83
CA VAL A 570 -14.60 15.47 -5.08
C VAL A 570 -14.12 16.92 -5.09
N GLU A 571 -12.83 17.14 -5.01
CA GLU A 571 -12.27 18.47 -4.85
C GLU A 571 -10.86 18.58 -5.42
N GLY A 572 -10.64 19.62 -6.26
CA GLY A 572 -9.33 20.05 -6.68
C GLY A 572 -8.53 20.68 -5.54
N PHE A 573 -7.28 21.08 -5.79
CA PHE A 573 -6.46 21.74 -4.78
C PHE A 573 -5.32 22.56 -5.39
N LYS A 574 -4.66 23.35 -4.53
CA LYS A 574 -3.48 24.16 -4.89
C LYS A 574 -2.21 23.46 -4.40
N PRO A 575 -1.49 22.72 -5.25
CA PRO A 575 -0.28 22.00 -4.83
C PRO A 575 0.89 22.93 -4.51
N LYS A 576 0.95 24.08 -5.17
CA LYS A 576 1.97 25.13 -5.00
C LYS A 576 1.44 26.49 -5.48
N ASP A 577 2.24 27.54 -5.28
CA ASP A 577 1.91 28.89 -5.73
C ASP A 577 1.63 28.91 -7.25
N ALA A 578 0.62 29.69 -7.62
CA ALA A 578 0.14 29.92 -8.99
C ALA A 578 -0.29 28.65 -9.77
N THR A 579 -0.56 27.54 -9.07
CA THR A 579 -1.03 26.27 -9.68
C THR A 579 -2.32 25.82 -9.01
N TYR A 580 -3.29 25.35 -9.82
CA TYR A 580 -4.50 24.71 -9.35
C TYR A 580 -4.69 23.38 -10.11
N TYR A 581 -4.92 22.31 -9.40
CA TYR A 581 -5.30 21.00 -9.92
C TYR A 581 -6.82 20.87 -9.91
N THR A 582 -7.41 20.69 -11.10
CA THR A 582 -8.85 20.39 -11.24
C THR A 582 -9.18 19.00 -10.71
N ALA A 583 -10.43 18.81 -10.30
CA ALA A 583 -10.85 17.59 -9.64
C ALA A 583 -10.93 16.36 -10.56
N TYR A 584 -10.96 16.51 -11.88
CA TYR A 584 -11.00 15.38 -12.82
C TYR A 584 -10.11 15.62 -14.05
N SER A 585 -9.68 14.53 -14.66
CA SER A 585 -8.97 14.47 -15.93
C SER A 585 -9.82 13.79 -16.99
N THR A 586 -9.46 13.94 -18.28
CA THR A 586 -10.20 13.40 -19.40
C THR A 586 -9.31 12.61 -20.36
N ILE A 587 -9.91 11.88 -21.29
CA ILE A 587 -9.20 11.16 -22.34
C ILE A 587 -8.32 12.09 -23.22
N ASP A 588 -8.65 13.38 -23.30
CA ASP A 588 -7.85 14.36 -24.03
C ASP A 588 -6.43 14.45 -23.45
N GLY A 589 -6.28 14.37 -22.11
CA GLY A 589 -4.98 14.36 -21.46
C GLY A 589 -4.15 13.10 -21.75
N ILE A 590 -4.77 11.97 -22.12
CA ILE A 590 -4.03 10.80 -22.64
C ILE A 590 -3.38 11.16 -23.98
N MET A 591 -4.13 11.81 -24.86
CA MET A 591 -3.65 12.21 -26.19
C MET A 591 -2.60 13.32 -26.12
N GLU A 592 -2.74 14.25 -25.18
CA GLU A 592 -1.73 15.31 -24.93
C GLU A 592 -0.40 14.72 -24.44
N LYS A 593 -0.44 13.65 -23.67
CA LYS A 593 0.75 12.94 -23.16
C LYS A 593 1.34 11.94 -24.17
N GLU A 594 0.65 11.65 -25.28
CA GLU A 594 1.10 10.65 -26.25
C GLU A 594 2.54 10.87 -26.69
N ASN A 595 3.38 9.88 -26.48
CA ASN A 595 4.76 9.86 -26.97
C ASN A 595 5.15 8.43 -27.36
N PRO A 596 5.20 8.09 -28.65
CA PRO A 596 5.50 6.73 -29.10
C PRO A 596 6.93 6.26 -28.75
N ASP A 597 7.84 7.20 -28.49
CA ASP A 597 9.23 6.92 -28.12
C ASP A 597 9.37 6.58 -26.63
N VAL A 598 8.40 6.97 -25.80
CA VAL A 598 8.35 6.69 -24.37
C VAL A 598 7.31 5.59 -24.09
N TYR A 599 7.77 4.45 -23.62
CA TYR A 599 6.89 3.29 -23.39
C TYR A 599 5.66 3.63 -22.53
N ASP A 600 5.83 4.41 -21.47
CA ASP A 600 4.79 4.77 -20.51
C ASP A 600 3.67 5.65 -21.12
N TYR A 601 3.94 6.31 -22.24
CA TYR A 601 3.02 7.23 -22.91
C TYR A 601 2.58 6.77 -24.31
N ARG A 602 2.73 5.50 -24.61
CA ARG A 602 2.17 4.92 -25.83
C ARG A 602 0.67 4.79 -25.72
N VAL A 603 -0.04 5.20 -26.76
CA VAL A 603 -1.50 5.12 -26.81
C VAL A 603 -1.91 4.02 -27.80
N GLU A 604 -2.85 3.19 -27.38
CA GLU A 604 -3.41 2.14 -28.23
C GLU A 604 -4.11 2.74 -29.47
N PRO A 605 -3.82 2.24 -30.68
CA PRO A 605 -4.42 2.78 -31.91
C PRO A 605 -5.95 2.78 -31.87
N ARG A 606 -6.55 1.73 -31.32
CA ARG A 606 -8.01 1.63 -31.15
C ARG A 606 -8.56 2.70 -30.21
N LEU A 607 -7.89 3.02 -29.13
CA LEU A 607 -8.29 4.07 -28.20
C LEU A 607 -8.25 5.44 -28.90
N LYS A 608 -7.21 5.70 -29.70
CA LYS A 608 -7.06 6.92 -30.49
C LYS A 608 -8.15 7.06 -31.55
N GLU A 609 -8.51 5.97 -32.24
CA GLU A 609 -9.64 5.95 -33.20
C GLU A 609 -10.96 6.34 -32.54
N LEU A 610 -11.26 5.74 -31.36
CA LEU A 610 -12.48 6.04 -30.59
C LEU A 610 -12.52 7.51 -30.14
N TRP A 611 -11.38 8.03 -29.68
CA TRP A 611 -11.24 9.44 -29.31
C TRP A 611 -11.47 10.39 -30.50
N GLN A 612 -10.83 10.13 -31.65
CA GLN A 612 -10.99 10.96 -32.86
C GLN A 612 -12.44 11.01 -33.34
N LYS A 613 -13.17 9.88 -33.21
CA LYS A 613 -14.59 9.79 -33.59
C LYS A 613 -15.52 10.31 -32.51
N LYS A 614 -15.02 10.61 -31.30
CA LYS A 614 -15.82 10.91 -30.10
C LYS A 614 -16.88 9.83 -29.81
N ASP A 615 -16.55 8.57 -30.12
CA ASP A 615 -17.46 7.44 -29.90
C ASP A 615 -17.44 6.98 -28.44
N TYR A 616 -17.85 7.88 -27.55
CA TYR A 616 -17.90 7.62 -26.11
C TYR A 616 -19.24 7.00 -25.67
N GLY A 617 -20.28 7.03 -26.54
CA GLY A 617 -21.61 6.54 -26.21
C GLY A 617 -22.20 7.26 -24.99
N HIS A 618 -22.85 6.51 -24.12
CA HIS A 618 -23.45 7.02 -22.89
C HIS A 618 -22.46 7.15 -21.72
N TYR A 619 -21.17 6.92 -21.96
CA TYR A 619 -20.11 7.09 -20.96
C TYR A 619 -19.57 8.54 -20.90
N ALA A 620 -19.89 9.37 -21.89
CA ALA A 620 -19.55 10.79 -21.87
C ALA A 620 -20.31 11.55 -20.76
N ASN A 621 -19.65 12.56 -20.18
CA ASN A 621 -20.30 13.48 -19.26
C ASN A 621 -21.25 14.45 -20.02
N LYS A 622 -21.95 15.31 -19.28
CA LYS A 622 -22.88 16.31 -19.85
C LYS A 622 -22.23 17.31 -20.81
N LYS A 623 -20.90 17.46 -20.76
CA LYS A 623 -20.10 18.32 -21.66
C LYS A 623 -19.65 17.57 -22.93
N GLY A 624 -19.94 16.27 -23.04
CA GLY A 624 -19.45 15.42 -24.15
C GLY A 624 -18.01 14.95 -23.98
N GLU A 625 -17.43 15.07 -22.78
CA GLU A 625 -16.08 14.63 -22.44
C GLU A 625 -16.13 13.23 -21.80
N LEU A 626 -15.11 12.42 -22.02
CA LEU A 626 -14.91 11.16 -21.31
C LEU A 626 -13.92 11.40 -20.17
N ALA A 627 -14.43 11.48 -18.93
CA ALA A 627 -13.59 11.58 -17.73
C ALA A 627 -12.79 10.28 -17.53
N THR A 628 -11.51 10.39 -17.18
CA THR A 628 -10.62 9.24 -16.96
C THR A 628 -10.36 8.98 -15.48
N CYS A 629 -9.94 10.01 -14.74
CA CYS A 629 -9.68 9.93 -13.31
C CYS A 629 -10.24 11.15 -12.59
N PHE A 630 -10.45 11.02 -11.29
CA PHE A 630 -10.81 12.13 -10.42
C PHE A 630 -10.09 12.03 -9.07
N ILE A 631 -10.02 13.16 -8.36
CA ILE A 631 -9.46 13.26 -7.02
C ILE A 631 -10.52 13.70 -6.01
N ALA A 632 -10.39 13.20 -4.79
CA ALA A 632 -11.29 13.53 -3.70
C ALA A 632 -10.52 13.62 -2.37
N THR A 633 -11.17 14.16 -1.35
CA THR A 633 -10.57 14.38 -0.03
C THR A 633 -10.63 13.15 0.88
N ASN A 634 -10.97 11.97 0.36
CA ASN A 634 -11.05 10.74 1.14
C ASN A 634 -9.68 10.34 1.69
N HIS A 635 -9.63 10.03 3.00
CA HIS A 635 -8.41 9.56 3.64
C HIS A 635 -8.13 8.11 3.25
N THR A 636 -7.11 7.86 2.42
CA THR A 636 -6.73 6.52 1.95
C THR A 636 -5.26 6.22 2.23
N THR A 637 -4.91 4.93 2.24
CA THR A 637 -3.51 4.45 2.29
C THR A 637 -3.36 3.20 1.44
N GLY A 638 -2.14 2.67 1.33
CA GLY A 638 -1.88 1.38 0.67
C GLY A 638 -2.83 0.29 1.21
N GLY A 639 -3.40 -0.52 0.32
CA GLY A 639 -4.49 -1.46 0.63
C GLY A 639 -5.87 -0.98 0.17
N ASN A 640 -6.09 0.34 0.08
CA ASN A 640 -7.26 0.91 -0.60
C ASN A 640 -7.20 0.79 -2.13
N SER A 641 -6.13 0.28 -2.69
CA SER A 641 -6.08 -0.09 -4.11
C SER A 641 -7.20 -1.05 -4.46
N GLY A 642 -8.03 -0.71 -5.47
CA GLY A 642 -9.21 -1.46 -5.88
C GLY A 642 -10.44 -1.22 -5.00
N SER A 643 -10.42 -0.27 -4.06
CA SER A 643 -11.60 0.05 -3.26
C SER A 643 -12.65 0.78 -4.09
N PRO A 644 -13.94 0.41 -3.99
CA PRO A 644 -15.01 1.17 -4.58
C PRO A 644 -15.06 2.58 -3.99
N VAL A 645 -15.24 3.56 -4.87
CA VAL A 645 -15.64 4.93 -4.52
C VAL A 645 -17.12 5.06 -4.80
N LEU A 646 -17.88 5.34 -3.75
CA LEU A 646 -19.33 5.36 -3.78
C LEU A 646 -19.84 6.80 -3.62
N ASN A 647 -20.94 7.12 -4.32
CA ASN A 647 -21.62 8.41 -4.20
C ASN A 647 -22.53 8.49 -2.97
N ALA A 648 -23.26 9.59 -2.82
CA ALA A 648 -24.20 9.83 -1.73
C ALA A 648 -25.29 8.73 -1.60
N ASP A 649 -25.68 8.08 -2.69
CA ASP A 649 -26.67 7.04 -2.77
C ASP A 649 -26.10 5.61 -2.62
N GLY A 650 -24.78 5.48 -2.37
CA GLY A 650 -24.09 4.19 -2.25
C GLY A 650 -23.83 3.49 -3.58
N GLN A 651 -23.88 4.21 -4.70
CA GLN A 651 -23.63 3.70 -6.04
C GLN A 651 -22.17 3.88 -6.43
N LEU A 652 -21.60 2.92 -7.17
CA LEU A 652 -20.22 2.93 -7.63
C LEU A 652 -20.01 4.03 -8.69
N VAL A 653 -19.08 4.94 -8.42
CA VAL A 653 -18.68 6.04 -9.33
C VAL A 653 -17.22 5.98 -9.72
N GLY A 654 -16.39 5.21 -9.01
CA GLY A 654 -14.97 5.07 -9.32
C GLY A 654 -14.29 3.95 -8.56
N ILE A 655 -13.05 3.67 -8.92
CA ILE A 655 -12.20 2.68 -8.26
C ILE A 655 -10.94 3.42 -7.77
N ASN A 656 -10.72 3.44 -6.47
CA ASN A 656 -9.53 4.07 -5.88
C ASN A 656 -8.26 3.27 -6.26
N PHE A 657 -7.19 3.96 -6.67
CA PHE A 657 -5.94 3.27 -7.01
C PHE A 657 -4.67 3.95 -6.49
N ASP A 658 -4.70 5.26 -6.16
CA ASP A 658 -3.50 5.99 -5.76
C ASP A 658 -3.84 7.21 -4.86
N ARG A 659 -2.83 7.97 -4.47
CA ARG A 659 -2.89 9.28 -3.80
C ARG A 659 -2.04 10.29 -4.54
N CYS A 660 -2.38 11.59 -4.43
CA CYS A 660 -1.51 12.67 -4.88
C CYS A 660 -0.24 12.72 -4.04
N TRP A 661 0.89 12.98 -4.72
CA TRP A 661 2.21 13.03 -4.09
C TRP A 661 2.30 14.00 -2.91
N GLU A 662 1.63 15.13 -3.02
CA GLU A 662 1.55 16.18 -2.00
C GLU A 662 0.85 15.71 -0.71
N GLY A 663 0.11 14.61 -0.77
CA GLY A 663 -0.61 13.98 0.35
C GLY A 663 0.03 12.69 0.88
N THR A 664 1.24 12.33 0.45
CA THR A 664 1.88 11.05 0.85
C THR A 664 2.20 10.95 2.34
N MET A 665 2.30 12.09 3.07
CA MET A 665 2.47 12.13 4.51
C MET A 665 1.22 11.73 5.30
N SER A 666 0.07 11.53 4.67
CA SER A 666 -1.22 11.28 5.34
C SER A 666 -1.27 9.99 6.20
N ASP A 667 -0.28 9.10 6.05
CA ASP A 667 -0.13 7.95 6.94
C ASP A 667 0.28 8.35 8.38
N LEU A 668 0.89 9.52 8.54
CA LEU A 668 1.36 10.11 9.81
C LEU A 668 0.58 11.37 10.20
N LEU A 669 0.35 12.25 9.22
CA LEU A 669 -0.28 13.56 9.39
C LEU A 669 -1.19 13.83 8.20
N PHE A 670 -2.48 14.01 8.44
CA PHE A 670 -3.45 14.32 7.41
C PHE A 670 -3.64 15.84 7.29
N ASP A 671 -3.56 16.36 6.07
CA ASP A 671 -3.88 17.75 5.77
C ASP A 671 -4.98 17.82 4.71
N PRO A 672 -6.18 18.32 5.03
CA PRO A 672 -7.28 18.43 4.09
C PRO A 672 -6.99 19.36 2.89
N ALA A 673 -5.99 20.25 3.01
CA ALA A 673 -5.60 21.12 1.90
C ALA A 673 -4.85 20.38 0.79
N TYR A 674 -4.16 19.28 1.10
CA TYR A 674 -3.27 18.58 0.16
C TYR A 674 -3.59 17.11 -0.04
N CYS A 675 -4.16 16.44 0.98
CA CYS A 675 -4.44 15.01 0.88
C CYS A 675 -5.60 14.76 -0.08
N ARG A 676 -5.30 14.11 -1.19
CA ARG A 676 -6.28 13.66 -2.19
C ARG A 676 -5.99 12.21 -2.58
N ASN A 677 -7.02 11.38 -2.56
CA ASN A 677 -6.95 10.09 -3.23
C ASN A 677 -7.18 10.28 -4.74
N ILE A 678 -6.68 9.34 -5.55
CA ILE A 678 -6.87 9.31 -6.99
C ILE A 678 -7.69 8.08 -7.34
N SER A 679 -8.77 8.29 -8.10
CA SER A 679 -9.71 7.25 -8.49
C SER A 679 -9.93 7.23 -10.00
N LEU A 680 -10.03 6.03 -10.54
CA LEU A 680 -10.49 5.80 -11.91
C LEU A 680 -11.99 6.10 -11.99
N ASP A 681 -12.42 6.93 -12.94
CA ASP A 681 -13.84 7.13 -13.21
C ASP A 681 -14.44 5.84 -13.78
N ILE A 682 -15.52 5.38 -13.18
CA ILE A 682 -16.14 4.11 -13.57
C ILE A 682 -16.62 4.11 -15.02
N ARG A 683 -16.98 5.27 -15.57
CA ARG A 683 -17.41 5.40 -16.97
C ARG A 683 -16.28 5.11 -17.94
N TYR A 684 -15.03 5.50 -17.60
CA TYR A 684 -13.86 5.15 -18.40
C TYR A 684 -13.58 3.63 -18.34
N CYS A 685 -13.72 3.02 -17.17
CA CYS A 685 -13.64 1.57 -17.02
C CYS A 685 -14.62 0.85 -17.94
N LEU A 686 -15.91 1.21 -17.87
CA LEU A 686 -16.97 0.63 -18.69
C LEU A 686 -16.78 0.90 -20.20
N PHE A 687 -16.32 2.09 -20.56
CA PHE A 687 -15.99 2.44 -21.94
C PHE A 687 -14.86 1.54 -22.50
N ILE A 688 -13.83 1.27 -21.71
CA ILE A 688 -12.76 0.35 -22.12
C ILE A 688 -13.31 -1.07 -22.30
N ILE A 689 -14.16 -1.55 -21.40
CA ILE A 689 -14.75 -2.90 -21.52
C ILE A 689 -15.66 -2.99 -22.76
N ASP A 690 -16.58 -2.04 -22.94
CA ASP A 690 -17.60 -2.07 -24.00
C ASP A 690 -17.01 -1.68 -25.36
N LYS A 691 -16.45 -0.46 -25.48
CA LYS A 691 -16.09 0.14 -26.76
C LYS A 691 -14.70 -0.23 -27.26
N PHE A 692 -13.73 -0.26 -26.34
CA PHE A 692 -12.36 -0.60 -26.71
C PHE A 692 -12.21 -2.12 -26.90
N ALA A 693 -12.61 -2.92 -25.90
CA ALA A 693 -12.44 -4.36 -25.89
C ALA A 693 -13.56 -5.11 -26.65
N GLY A 694 -14.73 -4.51 -26.84
CA GLY A 694 -15.89 -5.18 -27.42
C GLY A 694 -16.53 -6.24 -26.52
N ALA A 695 -16.18 -6.23 -25.21
CA ALA A 695 -16.66 -7.19 -24.22
C ALA A 695 -17.96 -6.73 -23.53
N ARG A 696 -18.90 -6.19 -24.29
CA ARG A 696 -20.14 -5.62 -23.79
C ARG A 696 -20.96 -6.57 -22.91
N HIS A 697 -20.90 -7.88 -23.18
CA HIS A 697 -21.59 -8.89 -22.36
C HIS A 697 -21.19 -8.83 -20.87
N LEU A 698 -19.97 -8.36 -20.54
CA LEU A 698 -19.55 -8.16 -19.15
C LEU A 698 -20.24 -6.93 -18.52
N VAL A 699 -20.46 -5.88 -19.30
CA VAL A 699 -21.22 -4.70 -18.87
C VAL A 699 -22.71 -5.04 -18.72
N ASP A 700 -23.25 -5.88 -19.61
CA ASP A 700 -24.65 -6.30 -19.57
C ASP A 700 -24.99 -7.17 -18.33
N GLU A 701 -23.98 -7.74 -17.64
CA GLU A 701 -24.16 -8.40 -16.33
C GLU A 701 -24.31 -7.42 -15.17
N MET A 702 -23.90 -6.15 -15.34
CA MET A 702 -23.86 -5.15 -14.28
C MET A 702 -25.20 -4.40 -14.19
N THR A 703 -25.48 -3.84 -13.02
CA THR A 703 -26.65 -2.98 -12.80
C THR A 703 -26.23 -1.52 -12.99
N LEU A 704 -26.63 -0.92 -14.11
CA LEU A 704 -26.32 0.48 -14.45
C LEU A 704 -27.47 1.38 -14.07
N ILE A 705 -27.16 2.52 -13.40
CA ILE A 705 -28.10 3.57 -13.00
C ILE A 705 -27.77 4.86 -13.78
N ASN A 706 -28.78 5.40 -14.48
CA ASN A 706 -28.69 6.62 -15.30
C ASN A 706 -28.98 7.89 -14.48
#